data_e3844d37438443e1615e09cdf45a4793
#
_entry.id   e3844d37438443e1615e09cdf45a4793
#
_cell.length_a   1.000
_cell.length_b   1.000
_cell.length_c   1.000
_cell.angle_alpha   90.00
_cell.angle_beta   90.00
_cell.angle_gamma   90.00
#
_symmetry.space_group_name_H-M   'P 1'
#
loop_
_entity.id
_entity.type
_entity.pdbx_description
1 polymer ?
#
loop_
_entity_poly.entity_id
_entity_poly.type
_entity_poly.pdbx_seq_one_letter_code
_entity_poly.pdbx_strand_id
1 'polypeptide(L)'
;MRDFADRLKRLLVGRPVPSQALGETLLPKRIALPVFASDALSSVGYAPDEVLVTLAVAGLAATALSPWIALAVVGVLVVVVASYRQTVHAYPSGGGDYEVVSTNLGPHAGLLVASALLVDYVLTVAVSVSSGTSYLAAAVPSVAPYKVQVAVGVVTLLAVLNLRGSRESGGAFAVPTYLYMAAIGAMVVAGLIQELTGHLGRAESAGFDIVAQPGWDQGLAGLAGAFLILRAFSSGCAALTGVEAISNGVPSFQRPKSRNAATTLLLLGSIAALMLLSIIHLAGATGVHMVENPATGLTSNGRPLDASYHQDPVIGQIAATVFSGFKPMFYLVTAVTGLILVLAANTAFNGFPVLASVLGRDEFLPRQLSQRGDRLAYSNGIIVLWLGAVAFIVGFQADTNSLIQLYIVGVFISFTLSQVGMVRHWTRELATVTDARSRSRMRRSRVINAVGVAGTGLVLVIVLVTKLTRGAWVTLTIMGFLYLVMNRIRRHYQRVAEEVAVADLHDSRVLPAHVHAIVLASRLHQPTLRALTYAQSTHPTSIEAVTVDTGNGAAEELLDAWDDAELPVPLTVLDSPFRDITRPVVSYVRSVRRESPRDLVVVFLPEYLVRHWWEQVLHNQTALRIKTALLFTPGVVVASVPWQLGLGEGARLSRTSRSRTDIQDADVASRDADASRLAPLPHEEQPCPPPRPPHPGPPAHGAAPSSPRPPAGAGRRPSCWSWTPGPPPTEASAWPARTTTPRAWWSWSATACPGRGSGPG
;
A
#
# COMPACT_ATOMS: atom_id res chain seq x y z
N MET A 1 -28.92 -11.05 9.10
CA MET A 1 -27.98 -10.01 8.65
C MET A 1 -26.62 -10.59 8.25
N ARG A 2 -26.05 -11.58 8.96
CA ARG A 2 -24.80 -12.23 8.52
C ARG A 2 -24.93 -12.76 7.09
N ASP A 3 -26.01 -13.48 6.77
CA ASP A 3 -26.22 -14.00 5.41
C ASP A 3 -26.40 -12.89 4.36
N PHE A 4 -27.02 -11.78 4.70
CA PHE A 4 -27.16 -10.64 3.80
C PHE A 4 -25.83 -9.91 3.63
N ALA A 5 -25.10 -9.66 4.73
CA ALA A 5 -23.78 -9.06 4.69
C ALA A 5 -22.78 -9.95 3.94
N ASP A 6 -22.84 -11.28 4.13
CA ASP A 6 -22.03 -12.25 3.39
C ASP A 6 -22.40 -12.31 1.91
N ARG A 7 -23.69 -12.23 1.56
CA ARG A 7 -24.12 -12.14 0.16
C ARG A 7 -23.68 -10.84 -0.49
N LEU A 8 -23.85 -9.71 0.21
CA LEU A 8 -23.37 -8.40 -0.27
C LEU A 8 -21.84 -8.38 -0.42
N LYS A 9 -21.12 -8.91 0.56
CA LYS A 9 -19.66 -9.09 0.48
C LYS A 9 -19.25 -9.97 -0.70
N ARG A 10 -19.94 -11.09 -0.92
CA ARG A 10 -19.70 -11.98 -2.08
C ARG A 10 -20.06 -11.33 -3.41
N LEU A 11 -21.09 -10.49 -3.45
CA LEU A 11 -21.46 -9.71 -4.63
C LEU A 11 -20.41 -8.65 -4.95
N LEU A 12 -19.91 -7.92 -3.95
CA LEU A 12 -18.94 -6.82 -4.12
C LEU A 12 -17.51 -7.34 -4.30
N VAL A 13 -17.07 -8.29 -3.48
CA VAL A 13 -15.68 -8.75 -3.41
C VAL A 13 -15.46 -10.08 -4.18
N GLY A 14 -16.49 -10.93 -4.27
CA GLY A 14 -16.42 -12.25 -4.89
C GLY A 14 -16.18 -13.38 -3.89
N ARG A 15 -16.02 -14.62 -4.40
CA ARG A 15 -15.77 -15.82 -3.58
C ARG A 15 -14.34 -15.83 -3.04
N PRO A 16 -14.08 -16.35 -1.82
CA PRO A 16 -12.73 -16.52 -1.28
C PRO A 16 -11.84 -17.37 -2.20
N VAL A 17 -10.56 -17.04 -2.26
CA VAL A 17 -9.55 -17.75 -3.05
C VAL A 17 -8.53 -18.37 -2.10
N PRO A 18 -8.19 -19.67 -2.25
CA PRO A 18 -7.23 -20.32 -1.38
C PRO A 18 -5.83 -19.74 -1.55
N SER A 19 -5.06 -19.70 -0.46
CA SER A 19 -3.71 -19.08 -0.43
C SER A 19 -2.73 -19.73 -1.41
N GLN A 20 -2.91 -21.03 -1.71
CA GLN A 20 -2.10 -21.77 -2.69
C GLN A 20 -2.25 -21.23 -4.13
N ALA A 21 -3.34 -20.51 -4.43
CA ALA A 21 -3.55 -19.86 -5.71
C ALA A 21 -2.70 -18.60 -5.90
N LEU A 22 -1.80 -18.25 -4.96
CA LEU A 22 -0.88 -17.12 -5.03
C LEU A 22 0.34 -17.48 -5.91
N GLY A 23 0.12 -17.79 -7.18
CA GLY A 23 1.21 -17.99 -8.17
C GLY A 23 1.85 -16.65 -8.56
N GLU A 24 3.18 -16.63 -8.73
CA GLU A 24 3.89 -15.47 -9.30
C GLU A 24 3.61 -15.40 -10.80
N THR A 25 2.73 -14.50 -11.23
CA THR A 25 2.58 -14.15 -12.65
C THR A 25 3.67 -13.15 -13.02
N LEU A 26 4.76 -13.63 -13.63
CA LEU A 26 5.82 -12.79 -14.13
C LEU A 26 5.44 -12.15 -15.48
N LEU A 27 5.56 -10.83 -15.56
CA LEU A 27 5.17 -10.05 -16.74
C LEU A 27 6.32 -9.98 -17.77
N PRO A 28 6.08 -10.32 -19.05
CA PRO A 28 7.01 -10.03 -20.12
C PRO A 28 7.08 -8.52 -20.36
N LYS A 29 8.20 -8.01 -20.90
CA LYS A 29 8.42 -6.56 -21.13
C LYS A 29 7.27 -5.86 -21.85
N ARG A 30 6.71 -6.51 -22.88
CA ARG A 30 5.59 -5.97 -23.68
C ARG A 30 4.30 -5.76 -22.89
N ILE A 31 4.12 -6.45 -21.77
CA ILE A 31 2.98 -6.26 -20.85
C ILE A 31 3.40 -5.38 -19.67
N ALA A 32 4.63 -5.55 -19.17
CA ALA A 32 5.13 -4.78 -18.06
C ALA A 32 5.28 -3.29 -18.40
N LEU A 33 5.70 -2.93 -19.64
CA LEU A 33 5.77 -1.54 -20.06
C LEU A 33 4.42 -0.82 -19.88
N PRO A 34 3.32 -1.23 -20.51
CA PRO A 34 2.04 -0.52 -20.37
C PRO A 34 1.48 -0.56 -18.95
N VAL A 35 1.72 -1.63 -18.18
CA VAL A 35 1.23 -1.76 -16.80
C VAL A 35 1.90 -0.77 -15.86
N PHE A 36 3.22 -0.61 -15.95
CA PHE A 36 3.98 0.28 -15.08
C PHE A 36 4.20 1.68 -15.66
N ALA A 37 3.99 1.86 -16.97
CA ALA A 37 4.16 3.15 -17.62
C ALA A 37 2.89 3.99 -17.66
N SER A 38 1.72 3.42 -17.37
CA SER A 38 0.44 4.13 -17.46
C SER A 38 0.43 5.41 -16.62
N ASP A 39 1.01 5.38 -15.44
CA ASP A 39 1.09 6.52 -14.52
C ASP A 39 2.02 7.62 -15.07
N ALA A 40 3.24 7.29 -15.45
CA ALA A 40 4.17 8.28 -16.01
C ALA A 40 3.72 8.83 -17.37
N LEU A 41 3.08 8.02 -18.22
CA LEU A 41 2.55 8.49 -19.52
C LEU A 41 1.29 9.35 -19.37
N SER A 42 0.43 9.05 -18.37
CA SER A 42 -0.72 9.90 -18.07
C SER A 42 -0.31 11.27 -17.52
N SER A 43 0.81 11.33 -16.79
CA SER A 43 1.36 12.58 -16.27
C SER A 43 1.78 13.54 -17.37
N VAL A 44 2.21 13.03 -18.53
CA VAL A 44 2.44 13.83 -19.73
C VAL A 44 1.12 14.41 -20.28
N GLY A 45 -0.03 13.80 -19.96
CA GLY A 45 -1.34 14.26 -20.40
C GLY A 45 -1.80 15.59 -19.77
N TYR A 46 -1.32 15.94 -18.57
CA TYR A 46 -1.69 17.16 -17.86
C TYR A 46 -0.51 18.12 -17.60
N ALA A 47 0.73 17.66 -17.72
CA ALA A 47 1.90 18.51 -17.50
C ALA A 47 1.98 19.71 -18.48
N PRO A 48 1.63 19.59 -19.77
CA PRO A 48 1.54 20.74 -20.68
C PRO A 48 0.54 21.80 -20.22
N ASP A 49 -0.63 21.37 -19.71
CA ASP A 49 -1.66 22.27 -19.17
C ASP A 49 -1.08 23.12 -18.03
N GLU A 50 -0.37 22.48 -17.08
CA GLU A 50 0.25 23.13 -15.94
C GLU A 50 1.34 24.17 -16.32
N VAL A 51 2.14 23.84 -17.33
CA VAL A 51 3.17 24.77 -17.84
C VAL A 51 2.52 25.99 -18.45
N LEU A 52 1.53 25.79 -19.34
CA LEU A 52 0.86 26.89 -20.04
C LEU A 52 0.02 27.75 -19.10
N VAL A 53 -0.77 27.14 -18.21
CA VAL A 53 -1.56 27.85 -17.17
C VAL A 53 -0.66 28.72 -16.30
N THR A 54 0.50 28.19 -15.89
CA THR A 54 1.41 28.97 -15.04
C THR A 54 2.03 30.14 -15.80
N LEU A 55 2.43 29.95 -17.05
CA LEU A 55 3.02 31.04 -17.87
C LEU A 55 1.98 32.10 -18.25
N ALA A 56 0.73 31.69 -18.51
CA ALA A 56 -0.37 32.58 -18.86
C ALA A 56 -0.65 33.66 -17.81
N VAL A 57 -0.23 33.48 -16.55
CA VAL A 57 -0.31 34.50 -15.49
C VAL A 57 0.36 35.82 -15.91
N ALA A 58 1.48 35.75 -16.66
CA ALA A 58 2.19 36.91 -17.16
C ALA A 58 1.81 37.31 -18.60
N GLY A 59 0.72 36.77 -19.11
CA GLY A 59 0.20 37.06 -20.45
C GLY A 59 0.76 36.20 -21.57
N LEU A 60 0.32 36.42 -22.79
CA LEU A 60 0.62 35.59 -23.96
C LEU A 60 2.12 35.49 -24.26
N ALA A 61 2.87 36.59 -24.15
CA ALA A 61 4.31 36.58 -24.44
C ALA A 61 5.11 35.59 -23.57
N ALA A 62 4.66 35.32 -22.34
CA ALA A 62 5.30 34.39 -21.44
C ALA A 62 5.16 32.95 -21.90
N THR A 63 4.07 32.57 -22.58
CA THR A 63 3.84 31.19 -23.06
C THR A 63 4.87 30.77 -24.13
N ALA A 64 5.54 31.72 -24.81
CA ALA A 64 6.64 31.44 -25.74
C ALA A 64 7.85 30.76 -25.08
N LEU A 65 7.96 30.78 -23.74
CA LEU A 65 9.00 30.06 -23.00
C LEU A 65 8.67 28.58 -22.76
N SER A 66 7.47 28.12 -23.06
CA SER A 66 7.04 26.75 -22.82
C SER A 66 7.95 25.67 -23.42
N PRO A 67 8.55 25.80 -24.63
CA PRO A 67 9.48 24.81 -25.16
C PRO A 67 10.78 24.69 -24.36
N TRP A 68 11.31 25.82 -23.85
CA TRP A 68 12.52 25.83 -23.03
C TRP A 68 12.28 25.18 -21.66
N ILE A 69 11.10 25.43 -21.08
CA ILE A 69 10.68 24.79 -19.83
C ILE A 69 10.51 23.28 -20.05
N ALA A 70 9.85 22.86 -21.13
CA ALA A 70 9.72 21.44 -21.47
C ALA A 70 11.09 20.77 -21.65
N LEU A 71 12.04 21.42 -22.29
CA LEU A 71 13.41 20.92 -22.47
C LEU A 71 14.12 20.76 -21.11
N ALA A 72 13.97 21.72 -20.20
CA ALA A 72 14.53 21.64 -18.85
C ALA A 72 13.89 20.48 -18.05
N VAL A 73 12.57 20.29 -18.13
CA VAL A 73 11.86 19.17 -17.52
C VAL A 73 12.35 17.83 -18.07
N VAL A 74 12.51 17.72 -19.38
CA VAL A 74 13.07 16.51 -20.02
C VAL A 74 14.52 16.28 -19.57
N GLY A 75 15.31 17.32 -19.37
CA GLY A 75 16.65 17.20 -18.79
C GLY A 75 16.65 16.54 -17.42
N VAL A 76 15.73 16.95 -16.54
CA VAL A 76 15.55 16.31 -15.22
C VAL A 76 15.04 14.88 -15.37
N LEU A 77 14.08 14.62 -16.28
CA LEU A 77 13.58 13.27 -16.56
C LEU A 77 14.70 12.31 -16.96
N VAL A 78 15.60 12.73 -17.84
CA VAL A 78 16.76 11.91 -18.26
C VAL A 78 17.67 11.59 -17.07
N VAL A 79 17.92 12.56 -16.19
CA VAL A 79 18.72 12.37 -14.97
C VAL A 79 18.04 11.39 -14.03
N VAL A 80 16.74 11.53 -13.79
CA VAL A 80 15.94 10.64 -12.91
C VAL A 80 15.95 9.21 -13.48
N VAL A 81 15.65 9.04 -14.77
CA VAL A 81 15.66 7.72 -15.43
C VAL A 81 17.03 7.06 -15.35
N ALA A 82 18.11 7.82 -15.59
CA ALA A 82 19.48 7.30 -15.49
C ALA A 82 19.80 6.84 -14.07
N SER A 83 19.36 7.58 -13.06
CA SER A 83 19.52 7.24 -11.64
C SER A 83 18.73 6.00 -11.24
N TYR A 84 17.44 5.93 -11.55
CA TYR A 84 16.59 4.77 -11.22
C TYR A 84 17.05 3.49 -11.92
N ARG A 85 17.69 3.58 -13.09
CA ARG A 85 18.33 2.41 -13.71
C ARG A 85 19.45 1.83 -12.84
N GLN A 86 20.14 2.63 -12.04
CA GLN A 86 21.14 2.13 -11.08
C GLN A 86 20.43 1.47 -9.89
N THR A 87 19.36 2.09 -9.40
CA THR A 87 18.53 1.56 -8.29
C THR A 87 17.96 0.17 -8.61
N VAL A 88 17.35 -0.01 -9.78
CA VAL A 88 16.78 -1.28 -10.26
C VAL A 88 17.81 -2.41 -10.32
N HIS A 89 19.10 -2.10 -10.58
CA HIS A 89 20.16 -3.10 -10.58
C HIS A 89 20.67 -3.40 -9.16
N ALA A 90 20.67 -2.42 -8.26
CA ALA A 90 21.13 -2.58 -6.89
C ALA A 90 20.09 -3.29 -6.01
N TYR A 91 18.80 -3.07 -6.27
CA TYR A 91 17.66 -3.61 -5.50
C TYR A 91 16.71 -4.43 -6.37
N PRO A 92 17.11 -5.66 -6.78
CA PRO A 92 16.28 -6.52 -7.63
C PRO A 92 15.09 -7.13 -6.90
N SER A 93 15.07 -7.08 -5.56
CA SER A 93 13.96 -7.49 -4.70
C SER A 93 12.74 -6.56 -4.79
N GLY A 94 12.89 -5.36 -5.39
CA GLY A 94 11.89 -4.30 -5.34
C GLY A 94 11.97 -3.51 -4.04
N GLY A 95 10.86 -2.94 -3.60
CA GLY A 95 10.80 -2.14 -2.36
C GLY A 95 10.98 -0.64 -2.59
N GLY A 96 11.43 -0.25 -3.78
CA GLY A 96 11.48 1.14 -4.21
C GLY A 96 12.26 2.07 -3.29
N ASP A 97 11.84 3.31 -3.24
CA ASP A 97 12.54 4.37 -2.51
C ASP A 97 12.53 4.13 -0.99
N TYR A 98 11.45 3.55 -0.44
CA TYR A 98 11.38 3.23 0.98
C TYR A 98 12.48 2.24 1.40
N GLU A 99 12.68 1.16 0.64
CA GLU A 99 13.71 0.15 0.95
C GLU A 99 15.14 0.72 0.80
N VAL A 100 15.36 1.46 -0.28
CA VAL A 100 16.65 2.13 -0.51
C VAL A 100 17.00 3.07 0.64
N VAL A 101 16.06 3.89 1.07
CA VAL A 101 16.28 4.92 2.10
C VAL A 101 16.38 4.29 3.48
N SER A 102 15.48 3.38 3.84
CA SER A 102 15.51 2.71 5.13
C SER A 102 16.80 1.91 5.35
N THR A 103 17.29 1.21 4.32
CA THR A 103 18.52 0.41 4.36
C THR A 103 19.79 1.26 4.45
N ASN A 104 19.84 2.39 3.73
CA ASN A 104 21.07 3.17 3.61
C ASN A 104 21.13 4.40 4.52
N LEU A 105 19.99 5.05 4.81
CA LEU A 105 19.92 6.26 5.65
C LEU A 105 19.30 6.02 7.01
N GLY A 106 18.67 4.84 7.21
CA GLY A 106 18.08 4.42 8.47
C GLY A 106 16.57 4.61 8.55
N PRO A 107 15.93 4.08 9.62
CA PRO A 107 14.48 3.96 9.72
C PRO A 107 13.74 5.30 9.73
N HIS A 108 14.31 6.35 10.30
CA HIS A 108 13.67 7.67 10.36
C HIS A 108 13.58 8.32 8.98
N ALA A 109 14.64 8.23 8.16
CA ALA A 109 14.62 8.71 6.79
C ALA A 109 13.67 7.87 5.93
N GLY A 110 13.68 6.53 6.12
CA GLY A 110 12.72 5.63 5.47
C GLY A 110 11.27 6.00 5.80
N LEU A 111 10.99 6.34 7.05
CA LEU A 111 9.65 6.74 7.48
C LEU A 111 9.19 8.07 6.85
N LEU A 112 10.12 9.01 6.65
CA LEU A 112 9.82 10.25 5.92
C LEU A 112 9.43 9.96 4.47
N VAL A 113 10.20 9.10 3.78
CA VAL A 113 9.88 8.66 2.41
C VAL A 113 8.56 7.87 2.37
N ALA A 114 8.32 7.00 3.35
CA ALA A 114 7.05 6.27 3.44
C ALA A 114 5.85 7.21 3.56
N SER A 115 5.95 8.25 4.42
CA SER A 115 4.89 9.25 4.56
C SER A 115 4.67 10.03 3.25
N ALA A 116 5.75 10.38 2.54
CA ALA A 116 5.68 11.03 1.24
C ALA A 116 4.98 10.16 0.20
N LEU A 117 5.38 8.90 0.05
CA LEU A 117 4.79 7.94 -0.89
C LEU A 117 3.32 7.62 -0.59
N LEU A 118 2.93 7.50 0.69
CA LEU A 118 1.53 7.26 1.05
C LEU A 118 0.63 8.43 0.62
N VAL A 119 1.07 9.67 0.84
CA VAL A 119 0.34 10.86 0.39
C VAL A 119 0.34 10.95 -1.14
N ASP A 120 1.47 10.65 -1.76
CA ASP A 120 1.66 10.64 -3.20
C ASP A 120 0.66 9.71 -3.90
N TYR A 121 0.52 8.46 -3.46
CA TYR A 121 -0.45 7.52 -4.03
C TYR A 121 -1.90 8.01 -3.91
N VAL A 122 -2.27 8.63 -2.78
CA VAL A 122 -3.62 9.19 -2.60
C VAL A 122 -3.87 10.33 -3.59
N LEU A 123 -2.90 11.24 -3.73
CA LEU A 123 -2.98 12.36 -4.64
C LEU A 123 -2.91 11.92 -6.11
N THR A 124 -2.12 10.89 -6.44
CA THR A 124 -2.11 10.27 -7.78
C THR A 124 -3.50 9.83 -8.21
N VAL A 125 -4.25 9.15 -7.32
CA VAL A 125 -5.64 8.76 -7.61
C VAL A 125 -6.52 9.99 -7.82
N ALA A 126 -6.44 10.97 -6.92
CA ALA A 126 -7.27 12.15 -6.96
C ALA A 126 -7.01 13.00 -8.23
N VAL A 127 -5.73 13.29 -8.53
CA VAL A 127 -5.31 14.04 -9.72
C VAL A 127 -5.70 13.33 -11.01
N SER A 128 -5.32 12.05 -11.12
CA SER A 128 -5.53 11.29 -12.36
C SER A 128 -7.02 11.11 -12.68
N VAL A 129 -7.85 10.81 -11.69
CA VAL A 129 -9.29 10.68 -11.93
C VAL A 129 -9.94 12.04 -12.19
N SER A 130 -9.55 13.10 -11.48
CA SER A 130 -10.07 14.47 -11.75
C SER A 130 -9.69 14.94 -13.16
N SER A 131 -8.45 14.71 -13.59
CA SER A 131 -8.02 15.02 -14.96
C SER A 131 -8.76 14.16 -15.98
N GLY A 132 -8.91 12.86 -15.73
CA GLY A 132 -9.68 11.96 -16.60
C GLY A 132 -11.14 12.38 -16.76
N THR A 133 -11.78 12.90 -15.70
CA THR A 133 -13.14 13.44 -15.79
C THR A 133 -13.20 14.77 -16.56
N SER A 134 -12.12 15.55 -16.58
CA SER A 134 -12.04 16.77 -17.42
C SER A 134 -11.99 16.40 -18.91
N TYR A 135 -11.23 15.36 -19.29
CA TYR A 135 -11.26 14.83 -20.66
C TYR A 135 -12.63 14.24 -21.04
N LEU A 136 -13.30 13.58 -20.08
CA LEU A 136 -14.66 13.10 -20.32
C LEU A 136 -15.64 14.26 -20.52
N ALA A 137 -15.51 15.35 -19.77
CA ALA A 137 -16.32 16.54 -19.93
C ALA A 137 -16.07 17.25 -21.28
N ALA A 138 -14.82 17.24 -21.78
CA ALA A 138 -14.49 17.74 -23.12
C ALA A 138 -15.18 16.92 -24.23
N ALA A 139 -15.26 15.57 -24.09
CA ALA A 139 -15.97 14.73 -25.04
C ALA A 139 -17.50 14.79 -24.89
N VAL A 140 -17.99 14.97 -23.66
CA VAL A 140 -19.41 14.96 -23.29
C VAL A 140 -19.70 16.15 -22.36
N PRO A 141 -20.01 17.33 -22.87
CA PRO A 141 -20.15 18.57 -22.08
C PRO A 141 -21.19 18.49 -20.95
N SER A 142 -22.22 17.64 -21.09
CA SER A 142 -23.22 17.39 -20.04
C SER A 142 -22.65 16.82 -18.73
N VAL A 143 -21.44 16.29 -18.74
CA VAL A 143 -20.75 15.78 -17.54
C VAL A 143 -20.12 16.88 -16.72
N ALA A 144 -19.83 18.03 -17.32
CA ALA A 144 -19.11 19.13 -16.66
C ALA A 144 -19.71 19.58 -15.32
N PRO A 145 -21.05 19.71 -15.14
CA PRO A 145 -21.65 20.07 -13.83
C PRO A 145 -21.52 18.99 -12.76
N TYR A 146 -21.24 17.74 -13.15
CA TYR A 146 -21.21 16.55 -12.28
C TYR A 146 -19.79 15.97 -12.10
N LYS A 147 -18.73 16.76 -12.35
CA LYS A 147 -17.33 16.29 -12.31
C LYS A 147 -17.01 15.55 -11.00
N VAL A 148 -17.41 16.12 -9.85
CA VAL A 148 -17.12 15.53 -8.53
C VAL A 148 -17.79 14.16 -8.38
N GLN A 149 -19.07 14.08 -8.72
CA GLN A 149 -19.85 12.84 -8.58
C GLN A 149 -19.32 11.74 -9.50
N VAL A 150 -18.96 12.11 -10.73
CA VAL A 150 -18.36 11.18 -11.71
C VAL A 150 -16.99 10.71 -11.23
N ALA A 151 -16.14 11.61 -10.75
CA ALA A 151 -14.83 11.27 -10.21
C ALA A 151 -14.94 10.30 -9.02
N VAL A 152 -15.81 10.59 -8.05
CA VAL A 152 -16.08 9.69 -6.90
C VAL A 152 -16.62 8.34 -7.38
N GLY A 153 -17.51 8.33 -8.36
CA GLY A 153 -18.02 7.10 -8.98
C GLY A 153 -16.91 6.24 -9.60
N VAL A 154 -16.01 6.86 -10.37
CA VAL A 154 -14.86 6.20 -11.01
C VAL A 154 -13.89 5.64 -9.96
N VAL A 155 -13.52 6.41 -8.94
CA VAL A 155 -12.64 5.93 -7.86
C VAL A 155 -13.27 4.78 -7.09
N THR A 156 -14.60 4.85 -6.84
CA THR A 156 -15.33 3.77 -6.17
C THR A 156 -15.37 2.50 -7.02
N LEU A 157 -15.58 2.65 -8.34
CA LEU A 157 -15.52 1.53 -9.28
C LEU A 157 -14.12 0.87 -9.27
N LEU A 158 -13.05 1.67 -9.33
CA LEU A 158 -11.67 1.17 -9.24
C LEU A 158 -11.41 0.44 -7.93
N ALA A 159 -11.88 0.97 -6.81
CA ALA A 159 -11.75 0.32 -5.51
C ALA A 159 -12.44 -1.05 -5.49
N VAL A 160 -13.67 -1.15 -5.98
CA VAL A 160 -14.44 -2.41 -6.08
C VAL A 160 -13.73 -3.42 -6.98
N LEU A 161 -13.23 -2.99 -8.15
CA LEU A 161 -12.48 -3.86 -9.06
C LEU A 161 -11.20 -4.40 -8.40
N ASN A 162 -10.46 -3.56 -7.68
CA ASN A 162 -9.25 -3.99 -6.97
C ASN A 162 -9.56 -4.90 -5.76
N LEU A 163 -10.65 -4.67 -5.04
CA LEU A 163 -11.12 -5.57 -3.98
C LEU A 163 -11.49 -6.97 -4.50
N ARG A 164 -11.98 -7.07 -5.74
CA ARG A 164 -12.23 -8.36 -6.41
C ARG A 164 -10.95 -9.11 -6.77
N GLY A 165 -9.79 -8.47 -6.66
CA GLY A 165 -8.50 -9.10 -6.94
C GLY A 165 -8.33 -9.38 -8.43
N SER A 166 -8.04 -8.37 -9.22
CA SER A 166 -7.81 -8.48 -10.66
C SER A 166 -6.47 -9.14 -10.96
N ARG A 167 -6.42 -10.49 -10.94
CA ARG A 167 -5.22 -11.26 -11.34
C ARG A 167 -4.97 -11.28 -12.86
N GLU A 168 -5.97 -10.93 -13.66
CA GLU A 168 -5.95 -11.12 -15.11
C GLU A 168 -5.68 -9.83 -15.91
N SER A 169 -5.36 -8.72 -15.25
CA SER A 169 -5.45 -7.40 -15.87
C SER A 169 -4.25 -6.96 -16.71
N GLY A 170 -3.12 -7.68 -16.72
CA GLY A 170 -1.93 -7.22 -17.47
C GLY A 170 -2.21 -6.96 -18.96
N GLY A 171 -2.97 -7.84 -19.62
CA GLY A 171 -3.40 -7.65 -21.01
C GLY A 171 -4.45 -6.54 -21.17
N ALA A 172 -5.38 -6.44 -20.23
CA ALA A 172 -6.44 -5.42 -20.24
C ALA A 172 -5.87 -4.00 -20.08
N PHE A 173 -4.78 -3.83 -19.33
CA PHE A 173 -4.07 -2.55 -19.19
C PHE A 173 -3.17 -2.22 -20.39
N ALA A 174 -2.67 -3.24 -21.08
CA ALA A 174 -1.75 -3.05 -22.20
C ALA A 174 -2.44 -2.40 -23.41
N VAL A 175 -3.66 -2.82 -23.72
CA VAL A 175 -4.39 -2.31 -24.90
C VAL A 175 -4.66 -0.81 -24.80
N PRO A 176 -5.29 -0.27 -23.75
CA PRO A 176 -5.51 1.17 -23.64
C PRO A 176 -4.24 2.00 -23.65
N THR A 177 -3.17 1.53 -22.99
CA THR A 177 -1.89 2.26 -22.94
C THR A 177 -1.24 2.34 -24.32
N TYR A 178 -1.19 1.23 -25.06
CA TYR A 178 -0.67 1.25 -26.43
C TYR A 178 -1.57 2.05 -27.38
N LEU A 179 -2.89 2.00 -27.20
CA LEU A 179 -3.81 2.79 -27.98
C LEU A 179 -3.63 4.30 -27.73
N TYR A 180 -3.42 4.70 -26.47
CA TYR A 180 -3.07 6.05 -26.11
C TYR A 180 -1.77 6.52 -26.79
N MET A 181 -0.69 5.72 -26.68
CA MET A 181 0.58 6.03 -27.33
C MET A 181 0.43 6.16 -28.84
N ALA A 182 -0.35 5.28 -29.47
CA ALA A 182 -0.61 5.31 -30.92
C ALA A 182 -1.45 6.53 -31.31
N ALA A 183 -2.49 6.87 -30.54
CA ALA A 183 -3.36 8.01 -30.81
C ALA A 183 -2.62 9.35 -30.67
N ILE A 184 -1.82 9.52 -29.59
CA ILE A 184 -0.97 10.71 -29.45
C ILE A 184 0.12 10.74 -30.52
N GLY A 185 0.73 9.60 -30.83
CA GLY A 185 1.71 9.50 -31.92
C GLY A 185 1.11 9.90 -33.27
N ALA A 186 -0.10 9.43 -33.59
CA ALA A 186 -0.81 9.82 -34.81
C ALA A 186 -1.16 11.31 -34.83
N MET A 187 -1.58 11.87 -33.68
CA MET A 187 -1.85 13.32 -33.55
C MET A 187 -0.58 14.12 -33.79
N VAL A 188 0.54 13.73 -33.20
CA VAL A 188 1.84 14.42 -33.37
C VAL A 188 2.30 14.34 -34.81
N VAL A 189 2.27 13.16 -35.43
CA VAL A 189 2.70 12.99 -36.83
C VAL A 189 1.79 13.78 -37.79
N ALA A 190 0.48 13.71 -37.61
CA ALA A 190 -0.47 14.47 -38.42
C ALA A 190 -0.27 16.00 -38.26
N GLY A 191 -0.12 16.46 -37.01
CA GLY A 191 0.12 17.88 -36.72
C GLY A 191 1.42 18.40 -37.34
N LEU A 192 2.53 17.65 -37.21
CA LEU A 192 3.81 18.02 -37.85
C LEU A 192 3.74 18.02 -39.38
N ILE A 193 3.05 17.07 -39.99
CA ILE A 193 2.83 17.06 -41.46
C ILE A 193 2.02 18.29 -41.87
N GLN A 194 0.94 18.61 -41.16
CA GLN A 194 0.13 19.81 -41.43
C GLN A 194 0.92 21.11 -41.24
N GLU A 195 1.80 21.18 -40.24
CA GLU A 195 2.68 22.32 -40.02
C GLU A 195 3.67 22.48 -41.18
N LEU A 196 4.36 21.40 -41.57
CA LEU A 196 5.32 21.41 -42.68
C LEU A 196 4.66 21.74 -44.04
N THR A 197 3.40 21.37 -44.22
CA THR A 197 2.65 21.65 -45.45
C THR A 197 1.90 22.97 -45.42
N GLY A 198 1.97 23.72 -44.29
CA GLY A 198 1.28 24.99 -44.11
C GLY A 198 -0.25 24.90 -43.95
N HIS A 199 -0.77 23.71 -43.63
CA HIS A 199 -2.20 23.46 -43.48
C HIS A 199 -2.64 23.30 -42.01
N LEU A 200 -1.73 23.52 -41.04
CA LEU A 200 -2.07 23.43 -39.62
C LEU A 200 -3.04 24.55 -39.22
N GLY A 201 -4.21 24.15 -38.71
CA GLY A 201 -5.21 25.06 -38.19
C GLY A 201 -4.76 25.74 -36.90
N ARG A 202 -5.54 26.74 -36.46
CA ARG A 202 -5.39 27.33 -35.13
C ARG A 202 -6.44 26.79 -34.17
N ALA A 203 -6.07 26.64 -32.90
CA ALA A 203 -6.98 26.25 -31.84
C ALA A 203 -8.07 27.32 -31.66
N GLU A 204 -9.26 26.94 -31.18
CA GLU A 204 -10.33 27.90 -30.88
C GLU A 204 -9.86 28.94 -29.88
N SER A 205 -9.10 28.51 -28.84
CA SER A 205 -8.56 29.42 -27.83
C SER A 205 -7.54 30.41 -28.38
N ALA A 206 -6.93 30.17 -29.52
CA ALA A 206 -6.01 31.13 -30.19
C ALA A 206 -6.70 32.43 -30.62
N GLY A 207 -8.02 32.45 -30.72
CA GLY A 207 -8.83 33.65 -30.99
C GLY A 207 -9.11 34.53 -29.76
N PHE A 208 -8.67 34.11 -28.57
CA PHE A 208 -8.89 34.84 -27.32
C PHE A 208 -7.59 35.48 -26.84
N ASP A 209 -7.67 36.64 -26.24
CA ASP A 209 -6.54 37.34 -25.63
C ASP A 209 -6.37 36.85 -24.20
N ILE A 210 -5.13 36.54 -23.79
CA ILE A 210 -4.79 36.22 -22.41
C ILE A 210 -4.60 37.53 -21.64
N VAL A 211 -5.41 37.71 -20.59
CA VAL A 211 -5.30 38.86 -19.68
C VAL A 211 -4.26 38.50 -18.61
N ALA A 212 -3.16 39.27 -18.57
CA ALA A 212 -2.17 39.15 -17.51
C ALA A 212 -2.82 39.47 -16.15
N GLN A 213 -2.48 38.68 -15.12
CA GLN A 213 -2.98 38.95 -13.76
C GLN A 213 -2.42 40.27 -13.22
N PRO A 214 -3.15 40.97 -12.30
CA PRO A 214 -2.67 42.19 -11.69
C PRO A 214 -1.27 42.04 -11.09
N GLY A 215 -0.39 42.98 -11.38
CA GLY A 215 1.02 42.93 -10.95
C GLY A 215 2.00 42.30 -11.97
N TRP A 216 1.49 41.81 -13.12
CA TRP A 216 2.31 41.24 -14.21
C TRP A 216 2.30 42.10 -15.47
N ASP A 217 1.89 43.38 -15.34
CA ASP A 217 1.78 44.31 -16.45
C ASP A 217 3.11 44.58 -17.17
N GLN A 218 4.24 44.35 -16.49
CA GLN A 218 5.59 44.44 -17.05
C GLN A 218 6.13 43.07 -17.62
N GLY A 219 5.30 42.06 -17.70
CA GLY A 219 5.66 40.72 -18.18
C GLY A 219 6.70 40.01 -17.29
N LEU A 220 7.67 39.34 -17.90
CA LEU A 220 8.66 38.50 -17.19
C LEU A 220 9.89 39.26 -16.66
N ALA A 221 9.79 40.56 -16.44
CA ALA A 221 10.93 41.34 -15.96
C ALA A 221 11.26 41.12 -14.48
N GLY A 222 12.53 41.16 -14.13
CA GLY A 222 13.03 41.11 -12.76
C GLY A 222 12.86 39.74 -12.03
N LEU A 223 12.91 39.81 -10.69
CA LEU A 223 12.83 38.60 -9.84
C LEU A 223 11.47 37.90 -9.92
N ALA A 224 10.38 38.66 -10.14
CA ALA A 224 9.05 38.08 -10.28
C ALA A 224 8.96 37.18 -11.53
N GLY A 225 9.52 37.64 -12.67
CA GLY A 225 9.58 36.85 -13.90
C GLY A 225 10.40 35.57 -13.72
N ALA A 226 11.59 35.66 -13.08
CA ALA A 226 12.40 34.50 -12.76
C ALA A 226 11.65 33.52 -11.86
N PHE A 227 10.93 34.00 -10.85
CA PHE A 227 10.11 33.17 -9.97
C PHE A 227 8.98 32.46 -10.73
N LEU A 228 8.32 33.14 -11.67
CA LEU A 228 7.25 32.53 -12.48
C LEU A 228 7.79 31.46 -13.42
N ILE A 229 8.97 31.67 -14.03
CA ILE A 229 9.64 30.66 -14.85
C ILE A 229 9.99 29.41 -14.02
N LEU A 230 10.56 29.59 -12.81
CA LEU A 230 10.84 28.50 -11.90
C LEU A 230 9.56 27.78 -11.47
N ARG A 231 8.47 28.52 -11.24
CA ARG A 231 7.17 27.96 -10.92
C ARG A 231 6.60 27.15 -12.09
N ALA A 232 6.66 27.64 -13.32
CA ALA A 232 6.22 26.89 -14.51
C ALA A 232 7.07 25.64 -14.73
N PHE A 233 8.38 25.73 -14.53
CA PHE A 233 9.27 24.58 -14.55
C PHE A 233 8.88 23.55 -13.47
N SER A 234 8.65 23.98 -12.23
CA SER A 234 8.23 23.07 -11.15
C SER A 234 6.87 22.42 -11.43
N SER A 235 5.92 23.13 -12.04
CA SER A 235 4.63 22.60 -12.50
C SER A 235 4.82 21.52 -13.59
N GLY A 236 5.67 21.79 -14.58
CA GLY A 236 6.00 20.85 -15.65
C GLY A 236 6.68 19.56 -15.14
N CYS A 237 7.41 19.66 -14.01
CA CYS A 237 8.02 18.49 -13.36
C CYS A 237 6.99 17.46 -12.86
N ALA A 238 5.69 17.76 -12.89
CA ALA A 238 4.64 16.75 -12.71
C ALA A 238 4.74 15.60 -13.74
N ALA A 239 5.32 15.84 -14.92
CA ALA A 239 5.59 14.80 -15.92
C ALA A 239 6.60 13.72 -15.48
N LEU A 240 7.30 13.91 -14.35
CA LEU A 240 8.30 12.95 -13.84
C LEU A 240 7.70 11.89 -12.90
N THR A 241 6.48 12.09 -12.45
CA THR A 241 5.79 11.17 -11.52
C THR A 241 5.51 9.84 -12.19
N GLY A 242 5.45 8.76 -11.40
CA GLY A 242 5.21 7.41 -11.89
C GLY A 242 6.46 6.68 -12.42
N VAL A 243 7.61 7.34 -12.52
CA VAL A 243 8.88 6.68 -12.91
C VAL A 243 9.32 5.65 -11.87
N GLU A 244 9.03 5.88 -10.59
CA GLU A 244 9.31 4.98 -9.46
C GLU A 244 8.50 3.67 -9.52
N ALA A 245 7.34 3.65 -10.20
CA ALA A 245 6.49 2.48 -10.30
C ALA A 245 7.22 1.26 -10.89
N ILE A 246 8.14 1.48 -11.83
CA ILE A 246 8.99 0.42 -12.39
C ILE A 246 9.99 -0.11 -11.35
N SER A 247 10.55 0.76 -10.51
CA SER A 247 11.46 0.37 -9.43
C SER A 247 10.76 -0.48 -8.36
N ASN A 248 9.54 -0.09 -7.99
CA ASN A 248 8.69 -0.87 -7.09
C ASN A 248 8.27 -2.21 -7.70
N GLY A 249 8.05 -2.24 -9.02
CA GLY A 249 7.54 -3.38 -9.78
C GLY A 249 8.59 -4.41 -10.22
N VAL A 250 9.89 -4.24 -9.92
CA VAL A 250 10.97 -5.15 -10.37
C VAL A 250 10.68 -6.63 -10.11
N PRO A 251 10.14 -7.05 -8.93
CA PRO A 251 9.83 -8.47 -8.68
C PRO A 251 8.88 -9.09 -9.69
N SER A 252 7.99 -8.30 -10.27
CA SER A 252 6.95 -8.76 -11.22
C SER A 252 7.48 -9.00 -12.64
N PHE A 253 8.71 -8.61 -12.96
CA PHE A 253 9.29 -8.82 -14.29
C PHE A 253 9.79 -10.26 -14.48
N GLN A 254 9.68 -10.77 -15.72
CA GLN A 254 10.35 -12.00 -16.13
C GLN A 254 11.87 -11.87 -16.00
N ARG A 255 12.53 -13.01 -15.74
CA ARG A 255 14.01 -13.09 -15.65
C ARG A 255 14.67 -12.77 -17.01
N PRO A 256 15.76 -12.01 -17.02
CA PRO A 256 16.46 -11.34 -15.91
C PRO A 256 15.73 -10.04 -15.46
N LYS A 257 15.16 -10.05 -14.25
CA LYS A 257 14.23 -9.01 -13.73
C LYS A 257 14.79 -7.60 -13.85
N SER A 258 15.96 -7.33 -13.29
CA SER A 258 16.59 -5.99 -13.29
C SER A 258 16.90 -5.44 -14.67
N ARG A 259 17.41 -6.30 -15.59
CA ARG A 259 17.72 -5.87 -16.97
C ARG A 259 16.44 -5.53 -17.73
N ASN A 260 15.38 -6.31 -17.52
CA ASN A 260 14.09 -6.06 -18.16
C ASN A 260 13.47 -4.77 -17.64
N ALA A 261 13.45 -4.56 -16.31
CA ALA A 261 12.97 -3.32 -15.70
C ALA A 261 13.77 -2.09 -16.14
N ALA A 262 15.12 -2.17 -16.15
CA ALA A 262 15.99 -1.09 -16.60
C ALA A 262 15.79 -0.71 -18.08
N THR A 263 15.47 -1.69 -18.94
CA THR A 263 15.17 -1.42 -20.36
C THR A 263 13.79 -0.77 -20.50
N THR A 264 12.80 -1.26 -19.74
CA THR A 264 11.44 -0.70 -19.72
C THR A 264 11.47 0.76 -19.23
N LEU A 265 12.26 1.05 -18.20
CA LEU A 265 12.45 2.41 -17.68
C LEU A 265 13.06 3.37 -18.72
N LEU A 266 14.03 2.90 -19.49
CA LEU A 266 14.61 3.70 -20.56
C LEU A 266 13.58 3.99 -21.67
N LEU A 267 12.83 2.98 -22.10
CA LEU A 267 11.78 3.15 -23.10
C LEU A 267 10.70 4.13 -22.61
N LEU A 268 10.23 3.96 -21.36
CA LEU A 268 9.28 4.86 -20.75
C LEU A 268 9.78 6.31 -20.79
N GLY A 269 10.97 6.58 -20.27
CA GLY A 269 11.53 7.93 -20.22
C GLY A 269 11.71 8.54 -21.61
N SER A 270 12.13 7.75 -22.60
CA SER A 270 12.27 8.22 -23.99
C SER A 270 10.93 8.57 -24.62
N ILE A 271 9.89 7.75 -24.41
CA ILE A 271 8.55 7.98 -24.93
C ILE A 271 7.92 9.20 -24.26
N ALA A 272 8.00 9.30 -22.93
CA ALA A 272 7.46 10.43 -22.17
C ALA A 272 8.13 11.76 -22.57
N ALA A 273 9.47 11.76 -22.74
CA ALA A 273 10.22 12.93 -23.21
C ALA A 273 9.77 13.38 -24.60
N LEU A 274 9.67 12.43 -25.54
CA LEU A 274 9.24 12.73 -26.90
C LEU A 274 7.80 13.26 -26.93
N MET A 275 6.89 12.63 -26.21
CA MET A 275 5.50 13.07 -26.13
C MET A 275 5.39 14.48 -25.55
N LEU A 276 6.06 14.77 -24.42
CA LEU A 276 6.03 16.08 -23.78
C LEU A 276 6.53 17.19 -24.72
N LEU A 277 7.69 16.99 -25.35
CA LEU A 277 8.26 17.97 -26.28
C LEU A 277 7.35 18.18 -27.50
N SER A 278 6.79 17.11 -28.06
CA SER A 278 5.92 17.20 -29.24
C SER A 278 4.60 17.88 -28.92
N ILE A 279 3.99 17.61 -27.76
CA ILE A 279 2.71 18.23 -27.36
C ILE A 279 2.92 19.71 -27.09
N ILE A 280 3.98 20.12 -26.39
CA ILE A 280 4.29 21.54 -26.15
C ILE A 280 4.61 22.27 -27.46
N HIS A 281 5.32 21.62 -28.39
CA HIS A 281 5.60 22.19 -29.71
C HIS A 281 4.31 22.43 -30.49
N LEU A 282 3.43 21.43 -30.59
CA LEU A 282 2.15 21.56 -31.29
C LEU A 282 1.21 22.56 -30.59
N ALA A 283 1.22 22.66 -29.25
CA ALA A 283 0.46 23.67 -28.52
C ALA A 283 0.88 25.08 -28.92
N GLY A 284 2.19 25.33 -29.09
CA GLY A 284 2.71 26.58 -29.61
C GLY A 284 2.35 26.83 -31.07
N ALA A 285 2.50 25.80 -31.93
CA ALA A 285 2.20 25.91 -33.37
C ALA A 285 0.71 26.14 -33.65
N THR A 286 -0.19 25.51 -32.90
CA THR A 286 -1.64 25.70 -33.01
C THR A 286 -2.17 26.92 -32.26
N GLY A 287 -1.31 27.56 -31.44
CA GLY A 287 -1.68 28.73 -30.64
C GLY A 287 -2.63 28.44 -29.48
N VAL A 288 -2.48 27.29 -28.84
CA VAL A 288 -3.32 26.92 -27.67
C VAL A 288 -3.07 27.90 -26.52
N HIS A 289 -4.15 28.55 -26.06
CA HIS A 289 -4.19 29.36 -24.86
C HIS A 289 -4.81 28.56 -23.72
N MET A 290 -4.16 28.54 -22.54
CA MET A 290 -4.61 27.82 -21.36
C MET A 290 -4.47 28.72 -20.13
N VAL A 291 -5.57 28.92 -19.38
CA VAL A 291 -5.60 29.76 -18.17
C VAL A 291 -6.29 29.04 -17.02
N GLU A 292 -6.04 29.47 -15.79
CA GLU A 292 -6.64 28.86 -14.60
C GLU A 292 -8.17 29.07 -14.53
N ASN A 293 -8.62 30.29 -14.85
CA ASN A 293 -10.04 30.63 -14.91
C ASN A 293 -10.36 31.33 -16.24
N PRO A 294 -11.03 30.66 -17.18
CA PRO A 294 -11.35 31.23 -18.50
C PRO A 294 -12.19 32.49 -18.44
N ALA A 295 -13.14 32.60 -17.50
CA ALA A 295 -14.04 33.73 -17.39
C ALA A 295 -13.33 35.04 -17.02
N THR A 296 -12.19 34.97 -16.33
CA THR A 296 -11.41 36.17 -15.90
C THR A 296 -10.08 36.31 -16.64
N GLY A 297 -9.54 35.21 -17.14
CA GLY A 297 -8.21 35.13 -17.77
C GLY A 297 -8.21 35.22 -19.28
N LEU A 298 -9.36 35.03 -19.92
CA LEU A 298 -9.51 35.12 -21.38
C LEU A 298 -10.51 36.24 -21.76
N THR A 299 -10.20 36.98 -22.83
CA THR A 299 -11.12 37.95 -23.41
C THR A 299 -11.25 37.72 -24.92
N SER A 300 -12.44 38.00 -25.44
CA SER A 300 -12.70 38.04 -26.88
C SER A 300 -13.06 39.50 -27.26
N ASN A 301 -12.25 40.11 -28.11
CA ASN A 301 -12.41 41.51 -28.50
C ASN A 301 -12.57 42.47 -27.30
N GLY A 302 -11.77 42.24 -26.24
CA GLY A 302 -11.79 43.08 -25.02
C GLY A 302 -12.96 42.82 -24.08
N ARG A 303 -13.81 41.82 -24.31
CA ARG A 303 -14.90 41.39 -23.43
C ARG A 303 -14.58 40.07 -22.75
N PRO A 304 -14.87 39.92 -21.45
CA PRO A 304 -14.75 38.61 -20.78
C PRO A 304 -15.56 37.56 -21.52
N LEU A 305 -15.07 36.31 -21.50
CA LEU A 305 -15.81 35.21 -22.05
C LEU A 305 -17.05 34.87 -21.21
N ASP A 306 -18.05 34.27 -21.85
CA ASP A 306 -19.25 33.80 -21.16
C ASP A 306 -18.85 32.78 -20.07
N ALA A 307 -19.50 32.85 -18.92
CA ALA A 307 -19.30 31.91 -17.82
C ALA A 307 -19.63 30.43 -18.20
N SER A 308 -20.33 30.22 -19.29
CA SER A 308 -20.62 28.88 -19.86
C SER A 308 -19.46 28.29 -20.67
N TYR A 309 -18.41 29.07 -21.00
CA TYR A 309 -17.28 28.58 -21.77
C TYR A 309 -16.45 27.58 -20.95
N HIS A 310 -16.33 26.38 -21.44
CA HIS A 310 -15.50 25.32 -20.89
C HIS A 310 -14.21 25.17 -21.69
N GLN A 311 -13.08 25.40 -21.03
CA GLN A 311 -11.77 25.24 -21.63
C GLN A 311 -11.37 23.76 -21.63
N ASP A 312 -11.11 23.22 -22.82
CA ASP A 312 -10.61 21.86 -22.97
C ASP A 312 -9.14 21.76 -22.58
N PRO A 313 -8.68 20.59 -22.07
CA PRO A 313 -7.25 20.33 -21.85
C PRO A 313 -6.42 20.50 -23.13
N VAL A 314 -5.14 20.83 -23.00
CA VAL A 314 -4.22 21.13 -24.12
C VAL A 314 -4.26 20.06 -25.21
N ILE A 315 -4.17 18.77 -24.84
CA ILE A 315 -4.24 17.66 -25.82
C ILE A 315 -5.60 17.65 -26.54
N GLY A 316 -6.69 17.96 -25.86
CA GLY A 316 -8.03 18.06 -26.43
C GLY A 316 -8.10 19.16 -27.50
N GLN A 317 -7.60 20.35 -27.18
CA GLN A 317 -7.55 21.48 -28.11
C GLN A 317 -6.67 21.20 -29.33
N ILE A 318 -5.49 20.58 -29.15
CA ILE A 318 -4.62 20.16 -30.26
C ILE A 318 -5.33 19.11 -31.13
N ALA A 319 -5.97 18.11 -30.51
CA ALA A 319 -6.68 17.07 -31.24
C ALA A 319 -7.86 17.62 -32.03
N ALA A 320 -8.63 18.58 -31.47
CA ALA A 320 -9.72 19.25 -32.15
C ALA A 320 -9.23 20.05 -33.39
N THR A 321 -8.05 20.66 -33.27
CA THR A 321 -7.42 21.43 -34.35
C THR A 321 -6.87 20.54 -35.45
N VAL A 322 -6.02 19.58 -35.08
CA VAL A 322 -5.34 18.66 -36.02
C VAL A 322 -6.34 17.77 -36.76
N PHE A 323 -7.39 17.34 -36.08
CA PHE A 323 -8.42 16.47 -36.65
C PHE A 323 -9.75 17.18 -36.93
N SER A 324 -9.72 18.49 -37.21
CA SER A 324 -10.90 19.28 -37.53
C SER A 324 -11.73 18.70 -38.69
N GLY A 325 -11.05 18.09 -39.67
CA GLY A 325 -11.67 17.38 -40.80
C GLY A 325 -12.14 15.96 -40.49
N PHE A 326 -11.76 15.36 -39.37
CA PHE A 326 -12.07 13.97 -39.00
C PHE A 326 -12.40 13.79 -37.51
N LYS A 327 -13.57 14.27 -37.12
CA LYS A 327 -14.04 14.26 -35.71
C LYS A 327 -13.92 12.91 -34.96
N PRO A 328 -14.08 11.72 -35.59
CA PRO A 328 -13.88 10.46 -34.85
C PRO A 328 -12.50 10.34 -34.18
N MET A 329 -11.46 10.89 -34.79
CA MET A 329 -10.11 10.85 -34.22
C MET A 329 -9.96 11.77 -33.00
N PHE A 330 -10.62 12.94 -32.97
CA PHE A 330 -10.73 13.78 -31.78
C PHE A 330 -11.33 13.01 -30.60
N TYR A 331 -12.49 12.35 -30.80
CA TYR A 331 -13.14 11.55 -29.77
C TYR A 331 -12.26 10.37 -29.33
N LEU A 332 -11.55 9.74 -30.26
CA LEU A 332 -10.60 8.68 -29.91
C LEU A 332 -9.48 9.18 -29.02
N VAL A 333 -8.78 10.27 -29.40
CA VAL A 333 -7.69 10.85 -28.62
C VAL A 333 -8.17 11.25 -27.23
N THR A 334 -9.31 11.94 -27.14
CA THR A 334 -9.88 12.38 -25.87
C THR A 334 -10.28 11.21 -24.97
N ALA A 335 -10.96 10.22 -25.55
CA ALA A 335 -11.40 9.03 -24.81
C ALA A 335 -10.22 8.19 -24.28
N VAL A 336 -9.20 7.96 -25.12
CA VAL A 336 -8.04 7.16 -24.69
C VAL A 336 -7.17 7.93 -23.68
N THR A 337 -7.12 9.28 -23.78
CA THR A 337 -6.44 10.12 -22.79
C THR A 337 -7.17 10.08 -21.44
N GLY A 338 -8.48 10.21 -21.44
CA GLY A 338 -9.27 10.03 -20.21
C GLY A 338 -9.12 8.62 -19.63
N LEU A 339 -9.10 7.60 -20.47
CA LEU A 339 -8.95 6.20 -20.05
C LEU A 339 -7.57 5.92 -19.46
N ILE A 340 -6.47 6.42 -20.05
CA ILE A 340 -5.12 6.21 -19.49
C ILE A 340 -4.97 6.90 -18.12
N LEU A 341 -5.60 8.06 -17.92
CA LEU A 341 -5.63 8.76 -16.64
C LEU A 341 -6.35 7.94 -15.57
N VAL A 342 -7.50 7.35 -15.88
CA VAL A 342 -8.19 6.42 -14.97
C VAL A 342 -7.34 5.18 -14.68
N LEU A 343 -6.63 4.65 -15.67
CA LEU A 343 -5.74 3.50 -15.49
C LEU A 343 -4.50 3.85 -14.66
N ALA A 344 -4.01 5.09 -14.75
CA ALA A 344 -2.93 5.58 -13.89
C ALA A 344 -3.34 5.54 -12.41
N ALA A 345 -4.56 5.97 -12.08
CA ALA A 345 -5.08 5.84 -10.71
C ALA A 345 -5.05 4.38 -10.22
N ASN A 346 -5.27 3.40 -11.09
CA ASN A 346 -5.21 1.99 -10.71
C ASN A 346 -3.80 1.51 -10.32
N THR A 347 -2.73 2.15 -10.80
CA THR A 347 -1.35 1.82 -10.34
C THR A 347 -1.17 2.12 -8.87
N ALA A 348 -1.76 3.21 -8.37
CA ALA A 348 -1.76 3.54 -6.95
C ALA A 348 -2.57 2.53 -6.12
N PHE A 349 -3.67 1.98 -6.63
CA PHE A 349 -4.40 0.87 -5.99
C PHE A 349 -3.59 -0.43 -5.87
N ASN A 350 -2.55 -0.60 -6.67
CA ASN A 350 -1.58 -1.68 -6.51
C ASN A 350 -0.42 -1.27 -5.59
N GLY A 351 0.12 -0.06 -5.73
CA GLY A 351 1.30 0.44 -5.01
C GLY A 351 1.05 0.71 -3.53
N PHE A 352 0.03 1.52 -3.21
CA PHE A 352 -0.31 1.90 -1.84
C PHE A 352 -0.54 0.71 -0.90
N PRO A 353 -1.39 -0.29 -1.25
CA PRO A 353 -1.63 -1.41 -0.36
C PRO A 353 -0.38 -2.28 -0.12
N VAL A 354 0.50 -2.38 -1.13
CA VAL A 354 1.78 -3.09 -0.99
C VAL A 354 2.71 -2.35 -0.04
N LEU A 355 2.90 -1.03 -0.21
CA LEU A 355 3.69 -0.22 0.71
C LEU A 355 3.12 -0.25 2.13
N ALA A 356 1.80 -0.07 2.28
CA ALA A 356 1.12 -0.17 3.57
C ALA A 356 1.31 -1.55 4.23
N SER A 357 1.36 -2.62 3.42
CA SER A 357 1.63 -3.97 3.94
C SER A 357 3.08 -4.15 4.43
N VAL A 358 4.05 -3.54 3.76
CA VAL A 358 5.46 -3.52 4.20
C VAL A 358 5.57 -2.75 5.52
N LEU A 359 5.00 -1.54 5.58
CA LEU A 359 5.00 -0.72 6.80
C LEU A 359 4.27 -1.39 7.97
N GLY A 360 3.21 -2.19 7.68
CA GLY A 360 2.51 -2.99 8.69
C GLY A 360 3.36 -4.14 9.22
N ARG A 361 4.22 -4.77 8.40
CA ARG A 361 5.20 -5.78 8.84
C ARG A 361 6.36 -5.17 9.62
N ASP A 362 6.80 -3.98 9.23
CA ASP A 362 7.84 -3.22 9.90
C ASP A 362 7.32 -2.49 11.17
N GLU A 363 6.05 -2.74 11.54
CA GLU A 363 5.38 -2.21 12.75
C GLU A 363 5.18 -0.69 12.76
N PHE A 364 5.27 -0.02 11.61
CA PHE A 364 4.96 1.41 11.47
C PHE A 364 3.46 1.68 11.25
N LEU A 365 2.71 0.72 10.72
CA LEU A 365 1.27 0.79 10.53
C LEU A 365 0.56 -0.37 11.23
N PRO A 366 -0.78 -0.30 11.45
CA PRO A 366 -1.53 -1.40 12.03
C PRO A 366 -1.34 -2.70 11.25
N ARG A 367 -1.11 -3.81 11.96
CA ARG A 367 -0.88 -5.15 11.37
C ARG A 367 -2.00 -5.61 10.44
N GLN A 368 -3.22 -5.08 10.60
CA GLN A 368 -4.36 -5.37 9.72
C GLN A 368 -4.11 -4.95 8.26
N LEU A 369 -3.24 -3.96 8.02
CA LEU A 369 -2.85 -3.54 6.66
C LEU A 369 -1.90 -4.53 5.97
N SER A 370 -1.19 -5.36 6.75
CA SER A 370 -0.34 -6.42 6.20
C SER A 370 -1.08 -7.72 5.88
N GLN A 371 -2.34 -7.84 6.30
CA GLN A 371 -3.14 -9.03 6.07
C GLN A 371 -3.87 -8.95 4.72
N ARG A 372 -3.87 -10.08 4.01
CA ARG A 372 -4.63 -10.21 2.76
C ARG A 372 -6.06 -10.65 3.06
N GLY A 373 -7.02 -10.05 2.39
CA GLY A 373 -8.43 -10.42 2.47
C GLY A 373 -8.76 -11.68 1.65
N ASP A 374 -10.06 -12.00 1.59
CA ASP A 374 -10.61 -13.21 0.94
C ASP A 374 -10.17 -13.43 -0.51
N ARG A 375 -9.82 -12.37 -1.22
CA ARG A 375 -9.36 -12.40 -2.63
C ARG A 375 -7.85 -12.25 -2.78
N LEU A 376 -7.11 -12.46 -1.71
CA LEU A 376 -5.65 -12.32 -1.65
C LEU A 376 -5.13 -10.89 -1.95
N ALA A 377 -6.03 -9.90 -1.98
CA ALA A 377 -5.72 -8.47 -2.06
C ALA A 377 -5.57 -7.88 -0.64
N TYR A 378 -4.80 -6.82 -0.49
CA TYR A 378 -4.69 -6.06 0.76
C TYR A 378 -5.90 -5.13 0.92
N SER A 379 -7.07 -5.71 1.23
CA SER A 379 -8.37 -5.02 1.20
C SER A 379 -8.40 -3.77 2.07
N ASN A 380 -7.81 -3.79 3.26
CA ASN A 380 -7.77 -2.64 4.16
C ASN A 380 -6.98 -1.47 3.56
N GLY A 381 -5.85 -1.76 2.88
CA GLY A 381 -5.07 -0.75 2.17
C GLY A 381 -5.87 -0.11 1.02
N ILE A 382 -6.62 -0.91 0.25
CA ILE A 382 -7.48 -0.41 -0.84
C ILE A 382 -8.57 0.54 -0.29
N ILE A 383 -9.19 0.18 0.83
CA ILE A 383 -10.23 1.00 1.46
C ILE A 383 -9.67 2.34 1.98
N VAL A 384 -8.50 2.30 2.62
CA VAL A 384 -7.84 3.52 3.12
C VAL A 384 -7.48 4.45 1.96
N LEU A 385 -6.92 3.92 0.88
CA LEU A 385 -6.61 4.69 -0.33
C LEU A 385 -7.87 5.31 -0.94
N TRP A 386 -8.95 4.52 -1.07
CA TRP A 386 -10.23 4.99 -1.58
C TRP A 386 -10.79 6.14 -0.76
N LEU A 387 -10.82 6.00 0.58
CA LEU A 387 -11.28 7.07 1.49
C LEU A 387 -10.45 8.34 1.35
N GLY A 388 -9.12 8.21 1.31
CA GLY A 388 -8.22 9.34 1.13
C GLY A 388 -8.42 10.06 -0.21
N ALA A 389 -8.52 9.30 -1.31
CA ALA A 389 -8.74 9.86 -2.64
C ALA A 389 -10.10 10.56 -2.75
N VAL A 390 -11.18 9.96 -2.23
CA VAL A 390 -12.52 10.60 -2.20
C VAL A 390 -12.50 11.88 -1.38
N ALA A 391 -11.81 11.89 -0.22
CA ALA A 391 -11.70 13.09 0.61
C ALA A 391 -11.01 14.25 -0.15
N PHE A 392 -9.94 13.99 -0.89
CA PHE A 392 -9.27 15.01 -1.71
C PHE A 392 -10.12 15.45 -2.91
N ILE A 393 -10.77 14.51 -3.63
CA ILE A 393 -11.63 14.85 -4.78
C ILE A 393 -12.78 15.76 -4.34
N VAL A 394 -13.45 15.43 -3.24
CA VAL A 394 -14.57 16.22 -2.70
C VAL A 394 -14.06 17.56 -2.12
N GLY A 395 -12.98 17.52 -1.34
CA GLY A 395 -12.43 18.69 -0.69
C GLY A 395 -11.92 19.74 -1.68
N PHE A 396 -11.37 19.33 -2.82
CA PHE A 396 -10.86 20.20 -3.88
C PHE A 396 -11.77 20.26 -5.11
N GLN A 397 -13.04 19.79 -4.99
CA GLN A 397 -14.05 19.88 -6.05
C GLN A 397 -13.59 19.31 -7.40
N ALA A 398 -12.77 18.25 -7.37
CA ALA A 398 -12.15 17.62 -8.54
C ALA A 398 -11.36 18.63 -9.42
N ASP A 399 -10.85 19.72 -8.83
CA ASP A 399 -9.99 20.67 -9.55
C ASP A 399 -8.57 20.12 -9.68
N THR A 400 -8.21 19.76 -10.91
CA THR A 400 -6.92 19.13 -11.22
C THR A 400 -5.75 20.04 -10.88
N ASN A 401 -5.85 21.36 -11.17
CA ASN A 401 -4.77 22.31 -10.92
C ASN A 401 -4.43 22.41 -9.44
N SER A 402 -5.43 22.55 -8.57
CA SER A 402 -5.25 22.59 -7.12
C SER A 402 -4.63 21.30 -6.59
N LEU A 403 -5.09 20.15 -7.06
CA LEU A 403 -4.57 18.84 -6.64
C LEU A 403 -3.12 18.64 -7.07
N ILE A 404 -2.70 19.06 -8.27
CA ILE A 404 -1.32 18.95 -8.75
C ILE A 404 -0.36 19.81 -7.92
N GLN A 405 -0.80 20.95 -7.37
CA GLN A 405 0.04 21.77 -6.50
C GLN A 405 0.47 21.03 -5.21
N LEU A 406 -0.38 20.10 -4.72
CA LEU A 406 -0.10 19.29 -3.53
C LEU A 406 0.83 18.13 -3.83
N TYR A 407 0.72 17.55 -5.00
CA TYR A 407 1.27 16.27 -5.40
C TYR A 407 2.81 16.25 -5.50
N ILE A 408 3.41 17.26 -6.15
CA ILE A 408 4.81 17.26 -6.59
C ILE A 408 5.82 17.21 -5.42
N VAL A 409 5.49 17.80 -4.26
CA VAL A 409 6.43 17.89 -3.12
C VAL A 409 6.82 16.51 -2.59
N GLY A 410 5.84 15.62 -2.39
CA GLY A 410 6.07 14.26 -1.88
C GLY A 410 7.00 13.46 -2.78
N VAL A 411 6.76 13.51 -4.09
CA VAL A 411 7.56 12.83 -5.10
C VAL A 411 9.03 13.25 -5.05
N PHE A 412 9.30 14.56 -5.03
CA PHE A 412 10.69 15.04 -5.05
C PHE A 412 11.42 14.84 -3.72
N ILE A 413 10.71 14.79 -2.57
CA ILE A 413 11.29 14.34 -1.30
C ILE A 413 11.74 12.87 -1.41
N SER A 414 10.86 12.01 -1.94
CA SER A 414 11.17 10.59 -2.16
C SER A 414 12.35 10.41 -3.11
N PHE A 415 12.31 11.03 -4.28
CA PHE A 415 13.39 10.95 -5.27
C PHE A 415 14.73 11.41 -4.72
N THR A 416 14.76 12.56 -4.05
CA THR A 416 16.00 13.13 -3.53
C THR A 416 16.61 12.23 -2.46
N LEU A 417 15.81 11.77 -1.49
CA LEU A 417 16.28 10.88 -0.44
C LEU A 417 16.71 9.52 -0.97
N SER A 418 15.99 8.98 -1.96
CA SER A 418 16.37 7.75 -2.66
C SER A 418 17.73 7.88 -3.34
N GLN A 419 17.97 8.99 -4.05
CA GLN A 419 19.27 9.25 -4.69
C GLN A 419 20.41 9.41 -3.67
N VAL A 420 20.16 10.10 -2.55
CA VAL A 420 21.13 10.20 -1.43
C VAL A 420 21.42 8.80 -0.86
N GLY A 421 20.40 7.97 -0.67
CA GLY A 421 20.52 6.58 -0.24
C GLY A 421 21.40 5.77 -1.19
N MET A 422 21.19 5.92 -2.51
CA MET A 422 21.98 5.25 -3.54
C MET A 422 23.44 5.72 -3.58
N VAL A 423 23.72 7.00 -3.41
CA VAL A 423 25.11 7.52 -3.29
C VAL A 423 25.81 6.86 -2.11
N ARG A 424 25.12 6.74 -0.95
CA ARG A 424 25.66 6.08 0.24
C ARG A 424 25.85 4.58 0.01
N HIS A 425 24.90 3.92 -0.67
CA HIS A 425 25.01 2.53 -1.09
C HIS A 425 26.29 2.27 -1.88
N TRP A 426 26.49 3.00 -2.99
CA TRP A 426 27.68 2.85 -3.83
C TRP A 426 28.97 3.21 -3.11
N THR A 427 28.94 4.17 -2.17
CA THR A 427 30.10 4.53 -1.36
C THR A 427 30.51 3.39 -0.44
N ARG A 428 29.53 2.70 0.18
CA ARG A 428 29.78 1.54 1.03
C ARG A 428 30.29 0.34 0.23
N GLU A 429 29.68 0.06 -0.92
CA GLU A 429 30.10 -1.04 -1.80
C GLU A 429 31.53 -0.82 -2.36
N LEU A 430 31.90 0.42 -2.70
CA LEU A 430 33.23 0.76 -3.15
C LEU A 430 34.32 0.51 -2.09
N ALA A 431 33.98 0.48 -0.81
CA ALA A 431 34.92 0.19 0.27
C ALA A 431 35.25 -1.32 0.35
N THR A 432 34.34 -2.20 -0.09
CA THR A 432 34.46 -3.66 0.04
C THR A 432 35.04 -4.34 -1.21
N VAL A 433 34.83 -3.76 -2.41
CA VAL A 433 35.21 -4.36 -3.68
C VAL A 433 36.62 -3.96 -4.09
N THR A 434 37.45 -4.94 -4.43
CA THR A 434 38.87 -4.73 -4.84
C THR A 434 39.07 -4.75 -6.37
N ASP A 435 38.20 -5.43 -7.13
CA ASP A 435 38.31 -5.54 -8.58
C ASP A 435 38.17 -4.17 -9.28
N ALA A 436 39.15 -3.82 -10.10
CA ALA A 436 39.25 -2.52 -10.76
C ALA A 436 38.06 -2.22 -11.72
N ARG A 437 37.60 -3.23 -12.47
CA ARG A 437 36.48 -3.06 -13.41
C ARG A 437 35.18 -2.81 -12.67
N SER A 438 34.91 -3.57 -11.62
CA SER A 438 33.73 -3.40 -10.74
C SER A 438 33.76 -2.05 -10.03
N ARG A 439 34.93 -1.63 -9.51
CA ARG A 439 35.10 -0.29 -8.89
C ARG A 439 34.82 0.85 -9.88
N SER A 440 35.31 0.75 -11.13
CA SER A 440 35.02 1.76 -12.15
C SER A 440 33.52 1.88 -12.45
N ARG A 441 32.82 0.75 -12.58
CA ARG A 441 31.35 0.72 -12.77
C ARG A 441 30.63 1.35 -11.60
N MET A 442 30.98 0.99 -10.36
CA MET A 442 30.38 1.53 -9.14
C MET A 442 30.63 3.04 -8.97
N ARG A 443 31.85 3.51 -9.32
CA ARG A 443 32.14 4.96 -9.33
C ARG A 443 31.26 5.71 -10.31
N ARG A 444 31.06 5.17 -11.52
CA ARG A 444 30.15 5.75 -12.52
C ARG A 444 28.71 5.78 -11.98
N SER A 445 28.23 4.69 -11.39
CA SER A 445 26.89 4.64 -10.78
C SER A 445 26.73 5.65 -9.64
N ARG A 446 27.75 5.81 -8.79
CA ARG A 446 27.76 6.82 -7.73
C ARG A 446 27.66 8.25 -8.28
N VAL A 447 28.41 8.55 -9.36
CA VAL A 447 28.37 9.87 -10.01
C VAL A 447 27.00 10.13 -10.61
N ILE A 448 26.41 9.15 -11.30
CA ILE A 448 25.05 9.28 -11.87
C ILE A 448 24.03 9.59 -10.76
N ASN A 449 24.07 8.87 -9.65
CA ASN A 449 23.17 9.14 -8.53
C ASN A 449 23.48 10.48 -7.81
N ALA A 450 24.74 10.91 -7.76
CA ALA A 450 25.10 12.23 -7.23
C ALA A 450 24.57 13.38 -8.10
N VAL A 451 24.62 13.25 -9.43
CA VAL A 451 23.96 14.16 -10.37
C VAL A 451 22.43 14.11 -10.15
N GLY A 452 21.90 12.89 -9.88
CA GLY A 452 20.50 12.70 -9.49
C GLY A 452 20.13 13.50 -8.24
N VAL A 453 20.94 13.42 -7.17
CA VAL A 453 20.73 14.22 -5.94
C VAL A 453 20.71 15.71 -6.26
N ALA A 454 21.67 16.20 -7.04
CA ALA A 454 21.75 17.61 -7.38
C ALA A 454 20.51 18.07 -8.19
N GLY A 455 20.12 17.29 -9.21
CA GLY A 455 18.95 17.58 -10.04
C GLY A 455 17.64 17.53 -9.27
N THR A 456 17.34 16.42 -8.60
CA THR A 456 16.09 16.27 -7.83
C THR A 456 16.04 17.19 -6.61
N GLY A 457 17.18 17.43 -5.95
CA GLY A 457 17.30 18.36 -4.83
C GLY A 457 17.06 19.81 -5.25
N LEU A 458 17.63 20.23 -6.40
CA LEU A 458 17.34 21.55 -6.96
C LEU A 458 15.85 21.72 -7.26
N VAL A 459 15.23 20.73 -7.91
CA VAL A 459 13.79 20.77 -8.18
C VAL A 459 13.00 20.80 -6.87
N LEU A 460 13.36 20.02 -5.86
CA LEU A 460 12.71 20.03 -4.54
C LEU A 460 12.75 21.43 -3.92
N VAL A 461 13.89 22.10 -3.95
CA VAL A 461 14.02 23.48 -3.43
C VAL A 461 13.10 24.42 -4.22
N ILE A 462 13.12 24.36 -5.55
CA ILE A 462 12.25 25.19 -6.40
C ILE A 462 10.77 24.93 -6.09
N VAL A 463 10.36 23.67 -5.99
CA VAL A 463 8.98 23.27 -5.65
C VAL A 463 8.58 23.81 -4.28
N LEU A 464 9.42 23.65 -3.25
CA LEU A 464 9.15 24.19 -1.92
C LEU A 464 8.98 25.70 -1.94
N VAL A 465 9.87 26.43 -2.61
CA VAL A 465 9.81 27.91 -2.67
C VAL A 465 8.60 28.38 -3.46
N THR A 466 8.24 27.72 -4.56
CA THR A 466 7.19 28.20 -5.49
C THR A 466 5.78 27.72 -5.15
N LYS A 467 5.65 26.57 -4.46
CA LYS A 467 4.36 25.91 -4.21
C LYS A 467 3.91 25.97 -2.73
N LEU A 468 4.79 26.34 -1.79
CA LEU A 468 4.46 26.33 -0.36
C LEU A 468 3.19 27.15 -0.05
N THR A 469 3.08 28.34 -0.60
CA THR A 469 1.91 29.23 -0.41
C THR A 469 0.67 28.81 -1.20
N ARG A 470 0.82 27.86 -2.15
CA ARG A 470 -0.26 27.40 -3.03
C ARG A 470 -0.78 25.99 -2.71
N GLY A 471 -0.54 25.51 -1.49
CA GLY A 471 -1.10 24.25 -1.01
C GLY A 471 -0.06 23.19 -0.62
N ALA A 472 1.20 23.29 -1.03
CA ALA A 472 2.24 22.32 -0.67
C ALA A 472 2.44 22.16 0.85
N TRP A 473 2.11 23.19 1.65
CA TRP A 473 2.11 23.13 3.11
C TRP A 473 1.12 22.09 3.65
N VAL A 474 -0.02 21.85 2.95
CA VAL A 474 -1.00 20.82 3.33
C VAL A 474 -0.36 19.44 3.24
N THR A 475 0.32 19.17 2.12
CA THR A 475 1.06 17.91 1.93
C THR A 475 2.11 17.70 3.00
N LEU A 476 2.93 18.70 3.29
CA LEU A 476 3.96 18.63 4.33
C LEU A 476 3.34 18.40 5.72
N THR A 477 2.21 19.01 6.02
CA THR A 477 1.48 18.83 7.27
C THR A 477 0.96 17.40 7.40
N ILE A 478 0.35 16.86 6.33
CA ILE A 478 -0.15 15.48 6.32
C ILE A 478 1.03 14.49 6.43
N MET A 479 2.12 14.72 5.71
CA MET A 479 3.34 13.90 5.82
C MET A 479 3.89 13.90 7.25
N GLY A 480 3.99 15.08 7.88
CA GLY A 480 4.43 15.23 9.27
C GLY A 480 3.50 14.51 10.24
N PHE A 481 2.19 14.63 10.03
CA PHE A 481 1.19 13.90 10.82
C PHE A 481 1.35 12.38 10.67
N LEU A 482 1.43 11.87 9.44
CA LEU A 482 1.63 10.44 9.18
C LEU A 482 2.96 9.94 9.79
N TYR A 483 4.04 10.71 9.66
CA TYR A 483 5.32 10.39 10.29
C TYR A 483 5.18 10.23 11.81
N LEU A 484 4.51 11.17 12.48
CA LEU A 484 4.28 11.12 13.92
C LEU A 484 3.43 9.92 14.34
N VAL A 485 2.34 9.67 13.59
CA VAL A 485 1.43 8.53 13.84
C VAL A 485 2.20 7.21 13.68
N MET A 486 2.92 7.03 12.59
CA MET A 486 3.70 5.82 12.31
C MET A 486 4.78 5.58 13.38
N ASN A 487 5.50 6.64 13.79
CA ASN A 487 6.51 6.53 14.83
C ASN A 487 5.88 6.18 16.20
N ARG A 488 4.67 6.72 16.49
CA ARG A 488 3.94 6.40 17.73
C ARG A 488 3.43 4.96 17.74
N ILE A 489 2.94 4.46 16.59
CA ILE A 489 2.53 3.06 16.43
C ILE A 489 3.71 2.12 16.67
N ARG A 490 4.88 2.39 16.08
CA ARG A 490 6.08 1.58 16.28
C ARG A 490 6.49 1.52 17.73
N ARG A 491 6.55 2.68 18.41
CA ARG A 491 6.88 2.74 19.85
C ARG A 491 5.88 1.96 20.70
N HIS A 492 4.61 1.97 20.32
CA HIS A 492 3.59 1.17 21.01
C HIS A 492 3.87 -0.33 20.83
N TYR A 493 4.09 -0.81 19.60
CA TYR A 493 4.39 -2.22 19.36
C TYR A 493 5.67 -2.69 20.05
N GLN A 494 6.71 -1.85 20.08
CA GLN A 494 7.95 -2.17 20.78
C GLN A 494 7.71 -2.32 22.28
N ARG A 495 6.97 -1.41 22.93
CA ARG A 495 6.62 -1.53 24.36
C ARG A 495 5.82 -2.79 24.63
N VAL A 496 4.80 -3.06 23.81
CA VAL A 496 4.01 -4.29 23.96
C VAL A 496 4.88 -5.53 23.79
N ALA A 497 5.82 -5.53 22.84
CA ALA A 497 6.74 -6.65 22.67
C ALA A 497 7.67 -6.84 23.86
N GLU A 498 8.15 -5.75 24.47
CA GLU A 498 8.98 -5.79 25.69
C GLU A 498 8.17 -6.29 26.90
N GLU A 499 6.93 -5.80 27.07
CA GLU A 499 6.06 -6.19 28.19
C GLU A 499 5.57 -7.64 28.10
N VAL A 500 5.36 -8.16 26.87
CA VAL A 500 4.90 -9.54 26.63
C VAL A 500 6.05 -10.53 26.51
N ALA A 501 7.31 -10.05 26.44
CA ALA A 501 8.47 -10.91 26.36
C ALA A 501 8.60 -11.79 27.63
N VAL A 502 8.73 -13.09 27.44
CA VAL A 502 8.96 -14.03 28.53
C VAL A 502 10.40 -13.85 29.02
N ALA A 503 10.57 -13.20 30.18
CA ALA A 503 11.88 -12.97 30.76
C ALA A 503 12.50 -14.25 31.33
N ASP A 504 11.69 -15.08 32.02
CA ASP A 504 12.05 -16.40 32.51
C ASP A 504 10.95 -17.42 32.24
N LEU A 505 11.32 -18.48 31.52
CA LEU A 505 10.39 -19.56 31.16
C LEU A 505 10.00 -20.40 32.37
N HIS A 506 10.85 -20.49 33.38
CA HIS A 506 10.59 -21.27 34.59
C HIS A 506 9.56 -20.57 35.46
N ASP A 507 9.78 -19.29 35.77
CA ASP A 507 8.84 -18.48 36.54
C ASP A 507 7.49 -18.32 35.88
N SER A 508 7.46 -18.25 34.55
CA SER A 508 6.22 -18.11 33.77
C SER A 508 5.37 -19.38 33.72
N ARG A 509 5.90 -20.54 34.13
CA ARG A 509 5.19 -21.84 34.16
C ARG A 509 4.66 -22.20 35.55
N VAL A 510 4.95 -21.39 36.57
CA VAL A 510 4.49 -21.66 37.91
C VAL A 510 2.97 -21.53 37.99
N LEU A 511 2.30 -22.56 38.49
CA LEU A 511 0.84 -22.58 38.67
C LEU A 511 0.43 -21.54 39.74
N PRO A 512 -0.81 -21.01 39.65
CA PRO A 512 -1.40 -20.23 40.73
C PRO A 512 -1.35 -20.99 42.05
N ALA A 513 -1.07 -20.30 43.16
CA ALA A 513 -1.03 -20.92 44.48
C ALA A 513 -2.46 -21.28 44.94
N HIS A 514 -3.38 -20.34 44.79
CA HIS A 514 -4.79 -20.54 45.09
C HIS A 514 -5.66 -20.03 43.93
N VAL A 515 -6.77 -20.71 43.69
CA VAL A 515 -7.77 -20.32 42.70
C VAL A 515 -9.10 -20.09 43.42
N HIS A 516 -9.55 -18.83 43.44
CA HIS A 516 -10.84 -18.43 43.99
C HIS A 516 -11.87 -18.33 42.87
N ALA A 517 -12.88 -19.21 42.90
CA ALA A 517 -13.94 -19.21 41.89
C ALA A 517 -15.14 -18.46 42.40
N ILE A 518 -15.57 -17.44 41.67
CA ILE A 518 -16.78 -16.64 41.94
C ILE A 518 -17.77 -16.87 40.82
N VAL A 519 -18.94 -17.41 41.13
CA VAL A 519 -20.02 -17.64 40.15
C VAL A 519 -21.09 -16.58 40.33
N LEU A 520 -21.32 -15.76 39.28
CA LEU A 520 -22.40 -14.77 39.35
C LEU A 520 -23.71 -15.42 39.09
N ALA A 521 -24.64 -15.27 40.05
CA ALA A 521 -25.99 -15.77 40.01
C ALA A 521 -27.02 -14.63 40.08
N SER A 522 -27.97 -14.59 39.17
CA SER A 522 -29.09 -13.65 39.21
C SER A 522 -30.42 -14.36 39.49
N ARG A 523 -30.53 -15.62 39.16
CA ARG A 523 -31.66 -16.53 39.42
C ARG A 523 -31.16 -17.96 39.40
N LEU A 524 -31.85 -18.86 40.07
CA LEU A 524 -31.55 -20.28 39.99
C LEU A 524 -32.20 -20.87 38.72
N HIS A 525 -31.38 -21.00 37.68
CA HIS A 525 -31.80 -21.55 36.38
C HIS A 525 -30.66 -22.34 35.72
N GLN A 526 -30.98 -23.07 34.65
CA GLN A 526 -30.00 -23.96 33.97
C GLN A 526 -28.65 -23.33 33.65
N PRO A 527 -28.54 -22.08 33.13
CA PRO A 527 -27.26 -21.42 32.92
C PRO A 527 -26.45 -21.24 34.21
N THR A 528 -27.08 -20.86 35.33
CA THR A 528 -26.42 -20.71 36.63
C THR A 528 -25.91 -22.05 37.14
N LEU A 529 -26.75 -23.10 37.12
CA LEU A 529 -26.33 -24.45 37.53
C LEU A 529 -25.16 -24.96 36.68
N ARG A 530 -25.21 -24.73 35.36
CA ARG A 530 -24.11 -25.08 34.47
C ARG A 530 -22.82 -24.31 34.79
N ALA A 531 -22.90 -23.03 35.10
CA ALA A 531 -21.74 -22.24 35.49
C ALA A 531 -21.17 -22.74 36.82
N LEU A 532 -22.02 -23.09 37.77
CA LEU A 532 -21.64 -23.67 39.05
C LEU A 532 -20.91 -25.02 38.89
N THR A 533 -21.54 -25.93 38.13
CA THR A 533 -20.96 -27.27 37.86
C THR A 533 -19.62 -27.12 37.13
N TYR A 534 -19.50 -26.19 36.16
CA TYR A 534 -18.27 -25.96 35.48
C TYR A 534 -17.16 -25.36 36.39
N ALA A 535 -17.55 -24.42 37.27
CA ALA A 535 -16.62 -23.85 38.25
C ALA A 535 -16.11 -24.93 39.22
N GLN A 536 -16.99 -25.80 39.72
CA GLN A 536 -16.60 -26.96 40.56
C GLN A 536 -15.65 -27.90 39.83
N SER A 537 -15.87 -28.16 38.54
CA SER A 537 -15.03 -29.07 37.73
C SER A 537 -13.59 -28.54 37.53
N THR A 538 -13.32 -27.27 37.77
CA THR A 538 -11.97 -26.67 37.73
C THR A 538 -11.17 -26.91 39.03
N HIS A 539 -11.77 -27.54 40.03
CA HIS A 539 -11.18 -27.82 41.35
C HIS A 539 -10.54 -26.56 41.99
N PRO A 540 -11.30 -25.48 42.20
CA PRO A 540 -10.75 -24.26 42.79
C PRO A 540 -10.46 -24.48 44.28
N THR A 541 -9.57 -23.67 44.86
CA THR A 541 -9.31 -23.69 46.33
C THR A 541 -10.49 -23.22 47.14
N SER A 542 -11.23 -22.26 46.66
CA SER A 542 -12.52 -21.81 47.18
C SER A 542 -13.52 -21.51 46.06
N ILE A 543 -14.78 -21.79 46.33
CA ILE A 543 -15.86 -21.47 45.40
C ILE A 543 -17.03 -20.83 46.16
N GLU A 544 -17.55 -19.76 45.59
CA GLU A 544 -18.71 -19.06 46.11
C GLU A 544 -19.60 -18.57 44.96
N ALA A 545 -20.88 -18.47 45.21
CA ALA A 545 -21.80 -17.81 44.33
C ALA A 545 -22.09 -16.38 44.84
N VAL A 546 -22.27 -15.44 43.94
CA VAL A 546 -22.46 -14.03 44.28
C VAL A 546 -23.67 -13.48 43.53
N THR A 547 -24.59 -12.86 44.28
CA THR A 547 -25.69 -12.09 43.71
C THR A 547 -25.68 -10.65 44.20
N VAL A 548 -26.44 -9.76 43.55
CA VAL A 548 -26.51 -8.34 43.92
C VAL A 548 -27.94 -8.01 44.25
N ASP A 549 -28.20 -7.55 45.45
CA ASP A 549 -29.51 -7.03 45.83
C ASP A 549 -29.70 -5.61 45.25
N THR A 550 -30.70 -5.47 44.42
CA THR A 550 -31.13 -4.19 43.84
C THR A 550 -32.41 -3.65 44.47
N GLY A 551 -32.83 -4.22 45.57
CA GLY A 551 -34.03 -3.79 46.34
C GLY A 551 -35.37 -4.16 45.66
N ASN A 552 -35.36 -5.18 44.79
CA ASN A 552 -36.55 -5.66 44.08
C ASN A 552 -37.04 -7.05 44.54
N GLY A 553 -36.54 -7.57 45.69
CA GLY A 553 -36.87 -8.88 46.24
C GLY A 553 -36.28 -10.11 45.52
N ALA A 554 -35.62 -9.90 44.37
CA ALA A 554 -35.07 -11.01 43.56
C ALA A 554 -33.88 -11.71 44.23
N ALA A 555 -33.17 -11.04 45.12
CA ALA A 555 -32.07 -11.62 45.88
C ALA A 555 -32.59 -12.54 47.01
N GLU A 556 -33.67 -12.16 47.65
CA GLU A 556 -34.37 -12.98 48.66
C GLU A 556 -34.95 -14.25 48.01
N GLU A 557 -35.70 -14.10 46.90
CA GLU A 557 -36.22 -15.24 46.13
C GLU A 557 -35.09 -16.21 45.69
N LEU A 558 -33.92 -15.69 45.37
CA LEU A 558 -32.77 -16.51 45.00
C LEU A 558 -32.19 -17.24 46.22
N LEU A 559 -32.11 -16.59 47.37
CA LEU A 559 -31.64 -17.21 48.62
C LEU A 559 -32.52 -18.37 49.04
N ASP A 560 -33.84 -18.15 49.07
CA ASP A 560 -34.82 -19.20 49.39
C ASP A 560 -34.71 -20.40 48.44
N ALA A 561 -34.63 -20.14 47.12
CA ALA A 561 -34.46 -21.18 46.13
C ALA A 561 -33.09 -21.89 46.20
N TRP A 562 -32.06 -21.21 46.70
CA TRP A 562 -30.72 -21.78 46.87
C TRP A 562 -30.66 -22.72 48.05
N ASP A 563 -31.32 -22.36 49.17
CA ASP A 563 -31.44 -23.18 50.38
C ASP A 563 -32.35 -24.39 50.14
N ASP A 564 -33.49 -24.21 49.46
CA ASP A 564 -34.39 -25.28 49.07
C ASP A 564 -33.73 -26.32 48.15
N ALA A 565 -32.77 -25.88 47.32
CA ALA A 565 -32.01 -26.76 46.43
C ALA A 565 -30.80 -27.43 47.10
N GLU A 566 -30.51 -27.16 48.39
CA GLU A 566 -29.37 -27.71 49.17
C GLU A 566 -28.04 -27.63 48.41
N LEU A 567 -27.77 -26.45 47.75
CA LEU A 567 -26.58 -26.34 46.93
C LEU A 567 -25.29 -26.23 47.79
N PRO A 568 -24.23 -27.04 47.52
CA PRO A 568 -23.04 -27.11 48.36
C PRO A 568 -22.08 -25.92 48.18
N VAL A 569 -22.53 -24.80 47.63
CA VAL A 569 -21.75 -23.61 47.40
C VAL A 569 -22.42 -22.42 48.11
N PRO A 570 -21.70 -21.69 48.97
CA PRO A 570 -22.28 -20.53 49.68
C PRO A 570 -22.70 -19.44 48.68
N LEU A 571 -23.83 -18.78 48.94
CA LEU A 571 -24.35 -17.64 48.20
C LEU A 571 -24.12 -16.36 49.01
N THR A 572 -23.34 -15.45 48.44
CA THR A 572 -23.08 -14.12 49.04
C THR A 572 -23.94 -13.05 48.36
N VAL A 573 -24.70 -12.30 49.14
CA VAL A 573 -25.51 -11.19 48.64
C VAL A 573 -24.76 -9.87 48.80
N LEU A 574 -24.63 -9.11 47.74
CA LEU A 574 -24.01 -7.80 47.72
C LEU A 574 -25.04 -6.69 47.68
N ASP A 575 -24.97 -5.76 48.63
CA ASP A 575 -25.85 -4.61 48.65
C ASP A 575 -25.58 -3.64 47.52
N SER A 576 -26.65 -3.16 46.86
CA SER A 576 -26.58 -2.11 45.86
C SER A 576 -27.68 -1.06 46.03
N PRO A 577 -27.47 -0.09 46.92
CA PRO A 577 -28.45 0.96 47.18
C PRO A 577 -28.78 1.82 45.97
N PHE A 578 -27.90 1.83 44.97
CA PHE A 578 -28.06 2.59 43.74
C PHE A 578 -28.49 1.75 42.52
N ARG A 579 -28.89 0.49 42.74
CA ARG A 579 -29.33 -0.45 41.69
C ARG A 579 -28.31 -0.71 40.60
N ASP A 580 -27.04 -0.51 40.90
CA ASP A 580 -25.92 -0.80 39.98
C ASP A 580 -25.37 -2.21 40.30
N ILE A 581 -25.43 -3.11 39.33
CA ILE A 581 -24.94 -4.48 39.52
C ILE A 581 -23.40 -4.55 39.33
N THR A 582 -22.84 -3.70 38.44
CA THR A 582 -21.45 -3.82 38.03
C THR A 582 -20.48 -3.41 39.12
N ARG A 583 -20.71 -2.27 39.79
CA ARG A 583 -19.77 -1.73 40.80
C ARG A 583 -19.63 -2.61 42.02
N PRO A 584 -20.74 -3.11 42.67
CA PRO A 584 -20.60 -4.02 43.80
C PRO A 584 -19.82 -5.28 43.46
N VAL A 585 -20.09 -5.91 42.30
CA VAL A 585 -19.38 -7.10 41.85
C VAL A 585 -17.87 -6.81 41.65
N VAL A 586 -17.51 -5.71 40.95
CA VAL A 586 -16.09 -5.35 40.73
C VAL A 586 -15.42 -5.01 42.06
N SER A 587 -16.12 -4.31 42.94
CA SER A 587 -15.57 -3.97 44.29
C SER A 587 -15.33 -5.23 45.07
N TYR A 588 -16.30 -6.15 45.10
CA TYR A 588 -16.22 -7.43 45.79
C TYR A 588 -15.04 -8.29 45.25
N VAL A 589 -14.96 -8.47 43.95
CA VAL A 589 -13.85 -9.21 43.30
C VAL A 589 -12.47 -8.61 43.65
N ARG A 590 -12.40 -7.27 43.80
CA ARG A 590 -11.18 -6.58 44.23
C ARG A 590 -10.89 -6.76 45.72
N SER A 591 -11.90 -6.95 46.54
CA SER A 591 -11.78 -7.14 48.01
C SER A 591 -11.40 -8.58 48.38
N VAL A 592 -11.59 -9.55 47.47
CA VAL A 592 -11.20 -10.93 47.76
C VAL A 592 -9.69 -10.97 48.14
N ARG A 593 -9.47 -11.47 49.34
CA ARG A 593 -8.13 -11.52 49.94
C ARG A 593 -7.26 -12.50 49.14
N ARG A 594 -6.13 -12.01 48.68
CA ARG A 594 -5.09 -12.80 48.05
C ARG A 594 -3.95 -12.98 49.04
N GLU A 595 -3.62 -14.20 49.36
CA GLU A 595 -2.52 -14.53 50.30
C GLU A 595 -1.18 -14.50 49.57
N SER A 596 -1.21 -14.69 48.25
CA SER A 596 -0.02 -14.64 47.42
C SER A 596 -0.26 -13.77 46.16
N PRO A 597 0.79 -13.11 45.64
CA PRO A 597 0.71 -12.45 44.31
C PRO A 597 0.34 -13.40 43.17
N ARG A 598 0.45 -14.72 43.40
CA ARG A 598 0.11 -15.80 42.43
C ARG A 598 -1.33 -16.30 42.58
N ASP A 599 -2.12 -15.78 43.48
CA ASP A 599 -3.51 -16.15 43.65
C ASP A 599 -4.36 -15.59 42.49
N LEU A 600 -5.22 -16.43 41.96
CA LEU A 600 -6.05 -16.14 40.81
C LEU A 600 -7.52 -16.12 41.23
N VAL A 601 -8.23 -15.04 40.87
CA VAL A 601 -9.68 -14.97 41.01
C VAL A 601 -10.32 -15.24 39.67
N VAL A 602 -11.14 -16.28 39.55
CA VAL A 602 -11.86 -16.65 38.34
C VAL A 602 -13.36 -16.34 38.51
N VAL A 603 -13.86 -15.41 37.74
CA VAL A 603 -15.28 -15.03 37.77
C VAL A 603 -16.02 -15.70 36.63
N PHE A 604 -16.95 -16.61 37.00
CA PHE A 604 -17.78 -17.34 36.03
C PHE A 604 -19.08 -16.59 35.78
N LEU A 605 -19.29 -16.23 34.49
CA LEU A 605 -20.47 -15.50 34.05
C LEU A 605 -21.37 -16.41 33.20
N PRO A 606 -22.57 -16.74 33.65
CA PRO A 606 -23.56 -17.39 32.82
C PRO A 606 -24.07 -16.43 31.74
N GLU A 607 -23.96 -16.82 30.48
CA GLU A 607 -24.38 -16.01 29.32
C GLU A 607 -25.36 -16.79 28.45
N TYR A 608 -26.42 -16.11 27.96
CA TYR A 608 -27.33 -16.69 27.00
C TYR A 608 -26.79 -16.53 25.58
N LEU A 609 -26.71 -17.61 24.83
CA LEU A 609 -26.48 -17.56 23.38
C LEU A 609 -27.84 -17.62 22.67
N VAL A 610 -28.21 -16.51 22.08
CA VAL A 610 -29.43 -16.35 21.30
C VAL A 610 -29.24 -16.75 19.85
N ARG A 611 -30.31 -17.07 19.15
CA ARG A 611 -30.24 -17.56 17.77
C ARG A 611 -29.89 -16.45 16.78
N HIS A 612 -30.36 -15.22 17.02
CA HIS A 612 -30.13 -14.07 16.15
C HIS A 612 -29.34 -12.99 16.89
N TRP A 613 -28.40 -12.35 16.22
CA TRP A 613 -27.52 -11.33 16.82
C TRP A 613 -28.30 -10.11 17.40
N TRP A 614 -29.46 -9.75 16.82
CA TRP A 614 -30.28 -8.63 17.31
C TRP A 614 -30.98 -8.97 18.63
N GLU A 615 -31.25 -10.24 18.90
CA GLU A 615 -31.77 -10.70 20.18
C GLU A 615 -30.72 -10.51 21.29
N GLN A 616 -29.45 -10.48 20.94
CA GLN A 616 -28.35 -10.21 21.89
C GLN A 616 -28.44 -8.81 22.52
N VAL A 617 -29.06 -7.84 21.82
CA VAL A 617 -29.32 -6.50 22.36
C VAL A 617 -30.31 -6.55 23.52
N LEU A 618 -31.21 -7.53 23.53
CA LEU A 618 -32.22 -7.74 24.58
C LEU A 618 -31.66 -8.53 25.78
N HIS A 619 -30.51 -9.21 25.62
CA HIS A 619 -29.94 -10.08 26.62
C HIS A 619 -28.48 -9.76 26.91
N ASN A 620 -27.98 -10.17 28.07
CA ASN A 620 -26.56 -10.16 28.46
C ASN A 620 -25.89 -8.78 28.55
N GLN A 621 -26.63 -7.67 28.55
CA GLN A 621 -26.01 -6.33 28.66
C GLN A 621 -25.23 -6.16 29.98
N THR A 622 -25.77 -6.73 31.08
CA THR A 622 -25.12 -6.71 32.40
C THR A 622 -23.88 -7.57 32.42
N ALA A 623 -23.93 -8.78 31.85
CA ALA A 623 -22.77 -9.67 31.72
C ALA A 623 -21.61 -9.01 30.91
N LEU A 624 -21.92 -8.32 29.79
CA LEU A 624 -20.99 -7.59 28.99
C LEU A 624 -20.33 -6.44 29.77
N ARG A 625 -21.09 -5.66 30.55
CA ARG A 625 -20.57 -4.57 31.37
C ARG A 625 -19.63 -5.09 32.47
N ILE A 626 -20.02 -6.13 33.18
CA ILE A 626 -19.20 -6.76 34.23
C ILE A 626 -17.90 -7.31 33.61
N LYS A 627 -17.99 -8.07 32.53
CA LYS A 627 -16.86 -8.62 31.80
C LYS A 627 -15.86 -7.53 31.39
N THR A 628 -16.36 -6.43 30.79
CA THR A 628 -15.52 -5.32 30.36
C THR A 628 -14.83 -4.64 31.55
N ALA A 629 -15.55 -4.45 32.67
CA ALA A 629 -15.00 -3.83 33.87
C ALA A 629 -13.93 -4.72 34.56
N LEU A 630 -14.15 -6.04 34.60
CA LEU A 630 -13.23 -7.00 35.21
C LEU A 630 -11.95 -7.23 34.37
N LEU A 631 -12.00 -7.07 33.04
CA LEU A 631 -10.83 -7.19 32.16
C LEU A 631 -9.69 -6.23 32.55
N PHE A 632 -10.01 -5.10 33.17
CA PHE A 632 -9.02 -4.13 33.64
C PHE A 632 -8.63 -4.34 35.11
N THR A 633 -8.99 -5.49 35.71
CA THR A 633 -8.64 -5.80 37.10
C THR A 633 -7.50 -6.84 37.12
N PRO A 634 -6.30 -6.50 37.61
CA PRO A 634 -5.17 -7.42 37.62
C PRO A 634 -5.44 -8.68 38.44
N GLY A 635 -4.98 -9.85 37.96
CA GLY A 635 -5.13 -11.13 38.65
C GLY A 635 -6.56 -11.69 38.62
N VAL A 636 -7.43 -11.19 37.74
CA VAL A 636 -8.80 -11.68 37.57
C VAL A 636 -8.92 -12.30 36.18
N VAL A 637 -9.45 -13.50 36.11
CA VAL A 637 -9.84 -14.19 34.89
C VAL A 637 -11.37 -14.22 34.80
N VAL A 638 -11.94 -13.91 33.63
CA VAL A 638 -13.38 -13.96 33.41
C VAL A 638 -13.69 -15.13 32.50
N ALA A 639 -14.46 -16.11 33.00
CA ALA A 639 -14.91 -17.29 32.30
C ALA A 639 -16.38 -17.14 31.91
N SER A 640 -16.67 -16.87 30.63
CA SER A 640 -18.06 -16.88 30.13
C SER A 640 -18.53 -18.33 29.92
N VAL A 641 -19.66 -18.69 30.59
CA VAL A 641 -20.28 -20.02 30.46
C VAL A 641 -21.54 -19.92 29.60
N PRO A 642 -21.44 -20.31 28.32
CA PRO A 642 -22.55 -20.09 27.37
C PRO A 642 -23.67 -21.13 27.54
N TRP A 643 -24.92 -20.64 27.46
CA TRP A 643 -26.13 -21.46 27.38
C TRP A 643 -26.89 -21.15 26.09
N GLN A 644 -27.00 -22.14 25.19
CA GLN A 644 -27.66 -21.97 23.90
C GLN A 644 -29.19 -22.11 24.06
N LEU A 645 -29.93 -21.02 23.77
CA LEU A 645 -31.36 -21.01 23.72
C LEU A 645 -31.88 -21.71 22.45
N GLY A 646 -32.94 -22.55 22.59
CA GLY A 646 -33.62 -23.20 21.46
C GLY A 646 -33.02 -24.51 20.96
N LEU A 647 -32.00 -25.05 21.63
CA LEU A 647 -31.55 -26.42 21.39
C LEU A 647 -32.17 -27.31 22.48
N GLY A 648 -33.13 -28.15 22.12
CA GLY A 648 -33.68 -29.15 23.04
C GLY A 648 -32.58 -30.11 23.54
N GLU A 649 -32.77 -30.73 24.73
CA GLU A 649 -31.75 -31.59 25.37
C GLU A 649 -31.23 -32.74 24.47
N GLY A 650 -32.09 -33.31 23.63
CA GLY A 650 -31.73 -34.36 22.68
C GLY A 650 -30.76 -33.94 21.56
N ALA A 651 -30.81 -32.65 21.16
CA ALA A 651 -29.91 -32.11 20.15
C ALA A 651 -28.53 -31.72 20.72
N ARG A 652 -28.43 -31.54 22.05
CA ARG A 652 -27.19 -31.20 22.76
C ARG A 652 -26.28 -32.39 22.93
N LEU A 653 -26.84 -33.56 23.20
CA LEU A 653 -26.06 -34.82 23.36
C LEU A 653 -25.71 -35.47 22.01
N SER A 654 -26.56 -35.34 20.97
CA SER A 654 -26.28 -35.91 19.65
C SER A 654 -25.16 -35.22 18.87
N ARG A 655 -24.82 -33.95 19.19
CA ARG A 655 -23.66 -33.26 18.60
C ARG A 655 -22.33 -33.57 19.28
N THR A 656 -22.34 -34.00 20.53
CA THR A 656 -21.14 -34.44 21.26
C THR A 656 -20.79 -35.88 21.01
N SER A 657 -21.73 -36.71 20.48
CA SER A 657 -21.49 -38.12 20.15
C SER A 657 -21.18 -38.41 18.68
N ARG A 658 -21.18 -37.40 17.79
CA ARG A 658 -20.54 -37.56 16.49
C ARG A 658 -19.03 -37.57 16.72
N SER A 659 -18.55 -38.75 16.78
CA SER A 659 -17.25 -39.14 17.25
C SER A 659 -16.14 -38.51 16.40
N ARG A 660 -14.96 -38.46 16.99
CA ARG A 660 -13.66 -38.22 16.33
C ARG A 660 -13.47 -39.00 15.02
N THR A 661 -14.19 -40.12 14.84
CA THR A 661 -14.25 -40.95 13.62
C THR A 661 -14.90 -40.22 12.44
N ASP A 662 -16.01 -39.47 12.65
CA ASP A 662 -16.70 -38.77 11.54
C ASP A 662 -15.90 -37.57 10.99
N ILE A 663 -14.99 -37.00 11.79
CA ILE A 663 -14.10 -35.91 11.34
C ILE A 663 -12.91 -36.49 10.57
N GLN A 664 -12.41 -37.65 11.00
CA GLN A 664 -11.36 -38.38 10.29
C GLN A 664 -11.89 -38.96 8.98
N ASP A 665 -13.10 -39.50 8.95
CA ASP A 665 -13.71 -40.06 7.73
C ASP A 665 -14.12 -38.96 6.74
N ALA A 666 -14.53 -37.76 7.21
CA ALA A 666 -14.77 -36.61 6.34
C ALA A 666 -13.47 -36.03 5.75
N ASP A 667 -12.37 -36.07 6.50
CA ASP A 667 -11.04 -35.64 6.03
C ASP A 667 -10.42 -36.67 5.05
N VAL A 668 -10.67 -37.98 5.27
CA VAL A 668 -10.29 -39.05 4.36
C VAL A 668 -11.16 -39.03 3.10
N ALA A 669 -12.48 -38.86 3.23
CA ALA A 669 -13.38 -38.76 2.07
C ALA A 669 -13.11 -37.49 1.22
N SER A 670 -12.67 -36.37 1.82
CA SER A 670 -12.26 -35.19 1.07
C SER A 670 -10.93 -35.40 0.35
N ARG A 671 -10.00 -36.18 0.92
CA ARG A 671 -8.73 -36.54 0.29
C ARG A 671 -8.91 -37.53 -0.86
N ASP A 672 -9.83 -38.50 -0.70
CA ASP A 672 -10.16 -39.46 -1.76
C ASP A 672 -10.95 -38.82 -2.90
N ALA A 673 -11.79 -37.80 -2.63
CA ALA A 673 -12.49 -37.06 -3.65
C ALA A 673 -11.55 -36.11 -4.44
N ASP A 674 -10.49 -35.60 -3.82
CA ASP A 674 -9.44 -34.84 -4.51
C ASP A 674 -8.45 -35.78 -5.24
N ALA A 675 -8.16 -36.97 -4.69
CA ALA A 675 -7.35 -37.97 -5.35
C ALA A 675 -8.04 -38.52 -6.62
N SER A 676 -9.36 -38.69 -6.60
CA SER A 676 -10.11 -39.14 -7.78
C SER A 676 -10.26 -38.10 -8.88
N ARG A 677 -10.05 -36.81 -8.56
CA ARG A 677 -9.98 -35.69 -9.52
C ARG A 677 -8.58 -35.48 -10.12
N LEU A 678 -7.56 -36.15 -9.55
CA LEU A 678 -6.17 -36.16 -10.01
C LEU A 678 -5.78 -37.48 -10.65
N ALA A 679 -6.76 -38.28 -11.13
CA ALA A 679 -6.45 -39.46 -11.96
C ALA A 679 -5.71 -38.97 -13.21
N PRO A 680 -4.50 -39.48 -13.48
CA PRO A 680 -3.75 -39.04 -14.65
C PRO A 680 -4.53 -39.44 -15.89
N LEU A 681 -4.63 -38.50 -16.84
CA LEU A 681 -5.06 -38.81 -18.19
C LEU A 681 -4.25 -39.99 -18.73
N PRO A 682 -4.83 -40.93 -19.48
CA PRO A 682 -4.10 -42.07 -20.02
C PRO A 682 -2.94 -41.53 -20.86
N HIS A 683 -1.72 -41.91 -20.49
CA HIS A 683 -0.54 -41.69 -21.30
C HIS A 683 -0.69 -42.51 -22.57
N GLU A 684 -0.96 -41.88 -23.70
CA GLU A 684 -0.64 -42.44 -25.01
C GLU A 684 0.89 -42.61 -25.05
N GLU A 685 1.35 -43.86 -25.03
CA GLU A 685 2.74 -44.19 -25.28
C GLU A 685 3.09 -43.79 -26.71
N GLN A 686 3.71 -42.63 -26.86
CA GLN A 686 4.42 -42.28 -28.09
C GLN A 686 5.75 -43.02 -28.09
N PRO A 687 6.07 -43.83 -29.13
CA PRO A 687 7.35 -44.54 -29.21
C PRO A 687 8.50 -43.54 -29.37
N CYS A 688 9.57 -43.77 -28.60
CA CYS A 688 10.82 -43.02 -28.67
C CYS A 688 11.38 -42.99 -30.09
N PRO A 689 11.74 -41.81 -30.61
CA PRO A 689 12.46 -41.75 -31.89
C PRO A 689 13.88 -42.31 -31.76
N PRO A 690 14.42 -42.95 -32.82
CA PRO A 690 15.75 -43.58 -32.79
C PRO A 690 16.87 -42.50 -32.68
N PRO A 691 18.05 -42.85 -32.14
CA PRO A 691 19.15 -41.93 -31.95
C PRO A 691 19.71 -41.43 -33.27
N ARG A 692 19.91 -40.10 -33.38
CA ARG A 692 20.52 -39.44 -34.52
C ARG A 692 21.99 -39.83 -34.66
N PRO A 693 22.49 -40.02 -35.90
CA PRO A 693 23.93 -40.31 -36.14
C PRO A 693 24.78 -39.04 -35.84
N PRO A 694 26.05 -39.23 -35.50
CA PRO A 694 26.93 -38.11 -35.13
C PRO A 694 27.28 -37.25 -36.35
N HIS A 695 27.24 -35.91 -36.15
CA HIS A 695 27.70 -34.94 -37.11
C HIS A 695 29.20 -34.97 -37.30
N PRO A 696 29.72 -34.83 -38.54
CA PRO A 696 31.16 -34.73 -38.82
C PRO A 696 31.77 -33.43 -38.31
N GLY A 697 32.94 -33.54 -37.66
CA GLY A 697 33.70 -32.42 -37.14
C GLY A 697 34.33 -31.58 -38.22
N PRO A 698 34.65 -30.28 -37.94
CA PRO A 698 35.37 -29.41 -38.84
C PRO A 698 36.89 -29.74 -38.86
N PRO A 699 37.59 -29.37 -39.96
CA PRO A 699 38.96 -29.80 -40.24
C PRO A 699 40.01 -29.10 -39.39
N ALA A 700 41.11 -29.83 -39.18
CA ALA A 700 42.29 -29.43 -38.44
C ALA A 700 43.17 -28.42 -39.18
N HIS A 701 43.68 -27.41 -38.50
CA HIS A 701 44.91 -26.70 -38.91
C HIS A 701 45.79 -26.40 -37.72
N GLY A 702 47.04 -26.88 -37.79
CA GLY A 702 48.26 -26.22 -37.37
C GLY A 702 48.81 -26.57 -35.97
N ALA A 703 49.71 -27.52 -35.94
CA ALA A 703 50.91 -27.79 -35.10
C ALA A 703 51.45 -26.64 -34.23
N ALA A 704 51.83 -26.85 -33.01
CA ALA A 704 52.77 -27.52 -32.11
C ALA A 704 53.45 -26.47 -31.19
N PRO A 705 54.31 -26.69 -30.18
CA PRO A 705 54.68 -27.90 -29.52
C PRO A 705 54.70 -27.91 -27.94
N SER A 706 54.68 -29.14 -27.37
CA SER A 706 55.42 -29.72 -26.20
C SER A 706 55.67 -28.88 -24.93
N SER A 707 55.38 -29.33 -23.74
CA SER A 707 55.88 -30.47 -22.91
C SER A 707 55.41 -30.31 -21.46
N PRO A 708 55.68 -31.19 -20.45
CA PRO A 708 55.51 -32.60 -20.35
C PRO A 708 54.66 -33.05 -19.14
N ARG A 709 54.21 -34.29 -19.18
CA ARG A 709 53.58 -35.03 -18.04
C ARG A 709 54.59 -35.50 -17.01
N PRO A 710 54.16 -35.75 -15.77
CA PRO A 710 54.26 -37.11 -15.22
C PRO A 710 53.06 -37.53 -14.37
N PRO A 711 53.05 -38.74 -13.71
CA PRO A 711 52.57 -39.98 -14.28
C PRO A 711 51.34 -40.59 -13.55
N ALA A 712 50.88 -41.69 -14.06
CA ALA A 712 49.70 -42.46 -13.71
C ALA A 712 49.69 -43.08 -12.30
N GLY A 713 48.50 -43.21 -11.76
CA GLY A 713 48.18 -44.07 -10.60
C GLY A 713 46.73 -44.50 -10.62
N ALA A 714 46.55 -45.76 -11.03
CA ALA A 714 45.52 -46.75 -10.72
C ALA A 714 44.12 -46.41 -10.31
N GLY A 715 43.18 -46.66 -11.16
CA GLY A 715 42.06 -47.56 -11.14
C GLY A 715 41.05 -47.53 -9.98
N ARG A 716 39.76 -47.26 -10.34
CA ARG A 716 38.59 -48.06 -9.99
C ARG A 716 37.33 -47.50 -10.66
N ARG A 717 36.55 -48.40 -11.26
CA ARG A 717 35.27 -48.13 -11.92
C ARG A 717 34.17 -47.82 -10.87
N PRO A 718 33.16 -46.98 -11.13
CA PRO A 718 31.99 -46.88 -10.30
C PRO A 718 30.91 -47.89 -10.71
N SER A 719 30.39 -48.61 -9.74
CA SER A 719 29.26 -49.53 -9.80
C SER A 719 27.95 -48.73 -9.63
N CYS A 720 26.94 -49.13 -10.41
CA CYS A 720 25.53 -48.71 -10.28
C CYS A 720 24.97 -49.08 -8.88
N TRP A 721 24.29 -48.12 -8.25
CA TRP A 721 23.41 -48.42 -7.09
C TRP A 721 21.99 -47.98 -7.43
N SER A 722 21.11 -48.97 -7.37
CA SER A 722 19.66 -48.88 -7.39
C SER A 722 19.15 -48.33 -6.06
N TRP A 723 18.26 -47.38 -6.09
CA TRP A 723 17.55 -46.84 -4.93
C TRP A 723 16.24 -47.59 -4.71
N THR A 724 16.08 -48.21 -3.55
CA THR A 724 14.81 -48.64 -2.97
C THR A 724 14.47 -47.72 -1.79
N PRO A 725 13.22 -47.24 -1.63
CA PRO A 725 12.86 -46.40 -0.52
C PRO A 725 12.53 -47.18 0.74
N GLY A 726 13.16 -46.85 1.85
CA GLY A 726 12.84 -47.34 3.20
C GLY A 726 11.98 -46.32 3.98
N PRO A 727 11.33 -46.74 5.08
CA PRO A 727 10.32 -45.98 5.79
C PRO A 727 10.89 -44.80 6.60
N PRO A 728 10.07 -43.77 6.93
CA PRO A 728 10.54 -42.59 7.59
C PRO A 728 10.82 -42.77 9.08
N PRO A 729 11.85 -42.17 9.64
CA PRO A 729 12.05 -42.07 11.08
C PRO A 729 11.26 -40.94 11.69
N THR A 730 10.54 -41.25 12.75
CA THR A 730 10.08 -40.34 13.80
C THR A 730 11.30 -39.84 14.55
N GLU A 731 11.48 -38.50 14.60
CA GLU A 731 11.92 -37.79 15.78
C GLU A 731 12.25 -36.31 15.45
N ALA A 732 11.82 -35.48 16.33
CA ALA A 732 12.03 -34.04 16.33
C ALA A 732 13.52 -33.72 16.51
N SER A 733 14.05 -32.84 15.63
CA SER A 733 15.27 -32.14 15.96
C SER A 733 15.15 -30.68 15.47
N ALA A 734 15.33 -29.80 16.43
CA ALA A 734 15.30 -28.35 16.37
C ALA A 734 16.28 -27.78 15.36
N TRP A 735 15.83 -26.76 14.66
CA TRP A 735 16.67 -25.84 13.89
C TRP A 735 17.41 -24.89 14.83
N PRO A 736 18.71 -24.63 14.64
CA PRO A 736 19.42 -23.66 15.44
C PRO A 736 19.01 -22.24 15.05
N ALA A 737 18.54 -21.50 16.04
CA ALA A 737 18.36 -20.05 15.99
C ALA A 737 19.71 -19.39 15.75
N ARG A 738 19.85 -18.59 14.70
CA ARG A 738 20.95 -17.63 14.57
C ARG A 738 20.75 -16.52 15.59
N THR A 739 21.51 -16.57 16.64
CA THR A 739 21.70 -15.49 17.60
C THR A 739 22.43 -14.33 16.90
N THR A 740 21.74 -13.25 16.61
CA THR A 740 22.34 -11.95 16.38
C THR A 740 22.37 -11.21 17.71
N THR A 741 23.53 -11.16 18.32
CA THR A 741 23.84 -10.29 19.45
C THR A 741 23.64 -8.83 19.08
N PRO A 742 22.95 -8.01 19.90
CA PRO A 742 22.98 -6.57 19.72
C PRO A 742 24.32 -6.04 20.26
N ARG A 743 25.13 -5.44 19.40
CA ARG A 743 26.26 -4.63 19.82
C ARG A 743 25.76 -3.38 20.51
N ALA A 744 26.11 -3.28 21.79
CA ALA A 744 26.02 -2.08 22.58
C ALA A 744 26.75 -0.92 21.90
N TRP A 745 26.11 0.23 21.81
CA TRP A 745 26.71 1.50 21.39
C TRP A 745 26.48 2.55 22.47
N TRP A 746 27.66 3.00 22.98
CA TRP A 746 27.91 4.28 23.65
C TRP A 746 27.45 4.50 25.08
N SER A 747 28.34 4.17 26.01
CA SER A 747 28.51 4.92 27.28
C SER A 747 29.57 5.98 27.07
N TRP A 748 29.23 7.24 27.20
CA TRP A 748 30.18 8.31 27.43
C TRP A 748 30.39 8.42 28.96
N SER A 749 31.52 7.92 29.48
CA SER A 749 32.02 8.24 30.79
C SER A 749 32.96 9.46 30.66
N ALA A 750 32.52 10.57 31.24
CA ALA A 750 33.38 11.71 31.48
C ALA A 750 34.37 11.37 32.63
N THR A 751 35.64 11.20 32.29
CA THR A 751 36.72 11.13 33.27
C THR A 751 37.17 12.54 33.55
N ALA A 752 36.93 12.98 34.80
CA ALA A 752 37.53 14.18 35.37
C ALA A 752 39.00 13.90 35.67
N CYS A 753 39.90 14.76 35.24
CA CYS A 753 41.27 14.90 35.77
C CYS A 753 41.35 16.13 36.71
N PRO A 754 42.04 16.02 37.82
CA PRO A 754 42.12 17.09 38.80
C PRO A 754 43.39 17.92 38.65
N GLY A 755 43.26 19.19 38.94
CA GLY A 755 44.22 19.77 39.70
C GLY A 755 45.12 20.92 39.30
N ARG A 756 45.14 21.89 40.15
CA ARG A 756 46.06 23.00 40.48
C ARG A 756 45.68 24.31 39.78
N GLY A 757 45.32 25.38 40.44
CA GLY A 757 45.77 25.86 41.70
C GLY A 757 46.23 27.30 41.50
N SER A 758 45.84 28.17 42.38
CA SER A 758 46.27 29.57 42.60
C SER A 758 45.37 30.67 42.05
N GLY A 759 44.70 31.33 42.97
CA GLY A 759 44.08 32.66 42.87
C GLY A 759 45.17 33.75 42.96
N PRO A 760 44.88 35.01 43.36
CA PRO A 760 43.62 35.74 43.42
C PRO A 760 43.68 37.07 42.64
N GLY A 761 42.57 37.72 42.44
CA GLY A 761 42.46 39.08 41.98
C GLY A 761 41.01 39.42 41.69
#